data_c3228e0f845ed5af928dab29e8847116
#
_entry.id   c3228e0f845ed5af928dab29e8847116
#
_cell.length_a   1.000
_cell.length_b   1.000
_cell.length_c   1.000
_cell.angle_alpha   90.00
_cell.angle_beta   90.00
_cell.angle_gamma   90.00
#
_symmetry.space_group_name_H-M   'P 1'
#
loop_
_entity.id
_entity.type
_entity.pdbx_description
1 polymer ?
#
loop_
_entity_poly.entity_id
_entity_poly.type
_entity_poly.pdbx_seq_one_letter_code
_entity_poly.pdbx_strand_id
1 'polypeptide(L)'
;KAGISRINYTGEYSIRLKPSYSEFNIMNSQEQMGVYKEMQKKGWLNFAETYRAADSGVYGKMYQLMNTYDPVTGQFALMNIAKTQREYLKSAEMRNTDWFDELFRTNIMHNHSVSLSSGTEKASFYASLSALVDPGWTQQSSVNRYTANLNATFNISKTLSINLISSASYRKQRAPGTLSQSIDPVYGEVRRDFDINPYSYALNTSRTLSPDEFYTRNYSPFNIMYELDNNYMNLHVVDMKFQSELKWKPIQGLELSALGAVKYQTTSQEHFITDNSNQAQAYRAMGDATIRDKNPFLYTNPDDPYALPISILPQGGIYQKTDYKMVGYDFRATANYNHSFGESHITNLFLGTETNSIDRNKTFFNGWGMQYTMGAIPFYTYQFFKKSIEEGTDYYSVNDTRARNVAFFANGTYSFQGKYTLNGTIRYEGTNKLGKARKSRWLPTWNIAAAWNIHEESFFKAVEPILSHFTLKTSYSLTADRGPADVSNSMMILKSFKPYRPFTNVQESGMYLVDLENSELTYEKKHELNIGVDMGFLDNRINLSADWYSRNNFDLIGIVNSQGVGGKIAKMANIASMKSHGIEFTLSTKNIVTKDFDWNSDFIFSNSKNEVTDLKSNASIIDLVTGSGFAREGYPVRGLFSIPFLGLNEDGFPMFRNSDGSVTVTDINFQERENVDFLIYEGPTDPTITGSFGNIFRYKNFRLNIFLTYSFGNKIRLDPVFSNKYTDLTAMPKEYKNRWVIPGDEATTNIPVIANRRQSEKDRYLKTAYNSYNYSDARVADGGFIRMKEVSL
;
A
#
# COMPACT_ATOMS: atom_id res chain seq x y z
N LYS A 1 -6.35 41.78 -12.85
CA LYS A 1 -6.71 43.20 -13.11
C LYS A 1 -7.60 43.67 -11.96
N ALA A 2 -7.30 44.82 -11.37
CA ALA A 2 -8.10 45.43 -10.31
C ALA A 2 -9.52 45.73 -10.83
N GLY A 3 -10.55 45.52 -10.00
CA GLY A 3 -11.95 45.83 -10.29
C GLY A 3 -12.76 44.84 -11.12
N ILE A 4 -12.22 43.66 -11.48
CA ILE A 4 -12.95 42.65 -12.25
C ILE A 4 -13.24 41.45 -11.35
N SER A 5 -14.52 41.15 -11.13
CA SER A 5 -14.95 39.87 -10.51
C SER A 5 -15.16 38.82 -11.60
N ARG A 6 -14.64 37.61 -11.37
CA ARG A 6 -14.76 36.48 -12.27
C ARG A 6 -15.35 35.29 -11.50
N ILE A 7 -16.40 34.73 -12.08
CA ILE A 7 -16.97 33.48 -11.62
C ILE A 7 -16.62 32.42 -12.67
N ASN A 8 -16.05 31.32 -12.23
CA ASN A 8 -15.76 30.16 -13.08
C ASN A 8 -16.50 28.95 -12.53
N TYR A 9 -17.08 28.19 -13.43
CA TYR A 9 -17.60 26.86 -13.15
C TYR A 9 -16.80 25.82 -13.94
N THR A 10 -16.44 24.74 -13.27
CA THR A 10 -15.77 23.60 -13.89
C THR A 10 -16.54 22.35 -13.53
N GLY A 11 -16.98 21.60 -14.54
CA GLY A 11 -17.53 20.26 -14.42
C GLY A 11 -16.57 19.24 -15.01
N GLU A 12 -16.20 18.25 -14.22
CA GLU A 12 -15.32 17.15 -14.61
C GLU A 12 -16.07 15.83 -14.47
N TYR A 13 -15.99 14.99 -15.50
CA TYR A 13 -16.60 13.67 -15.52
C TYR A 13 -15.53 12.65 -15.88
N SER A 14 -15.41 11.62 -15.07
CA SER A 14 -14.51 10.50 -15.31
C SER A 14 -15.28 9.21 -15.35
N ILE A 15 -14.99 8.37 -16.35
CA ILE A 15 -15.63 7.07 -16.53
C ILE A 15 -14.59 5.99 -16.27
N ARG A 16 -14.93 5.01 -15.43
CA ARG A 16 -14.13 3.81 -15.19
C ARG A 16 -14.93 2.58 -15.62
N LEU A 17 -14.40 1.86 -16.60
CA LEU A 17 -15.02 0.66 -17.15
C LEU A 17 -14.82 -0.54 -16.20
N LYS A 18 -15.67 -1.55 -16.31
CA LYS A 18 -15.51 -2.82 -15.59
C LYS A 18 -14.26 -3.55 -16.07
N PRO A 19 -13.58 -4.33 -15.21
CA PRO A 19 -12.54 -5.27 -15.65
C PRO A 19 -13.15 -6.42 -16.45
N SER A 20 -12.32 -7.17 -17.17
CA SER A 20 -12.76 -8.35 -17.94
C SER A 20 -11.87 -9.56 -17.64
N TYR A 21 -12.47 -10.75 -17.54
CA TYR A 21 -11.72 -11.99 -17.37
C TYR A 21 -10.79 -12.33 -18.55
N SER A 22 -10.97 -11.69 -19.70
CA SER A 22 -10.04 -11.84 -20.83
C SER A 22 -8.62 -11.38 -20.51
N GLU A 23 -8.46 -10.49 -19.51
CA GLU A 23 -7.19 -9.93 -19.06
C GLU A 23 -6.48 -10.79 -18.01
N PHE A 24 -7.11 -11.88 -17.54
CA PHE A 24 -6.60 -12.68 -16.42
C PHE A 24 -6.38 -14.15 -16.78
N ASN A 25 -5.37 -14.74 -16.14
CA ASN A 25 -5.04 -16.15 -16.28
C ASN A 25 -5.90 -17.04 -15.36
N ILE A 26 -7.22 -17.01 -15.54
CA ILE A 26 -8.20 -17.72 -14.70
C ILE A 26 -9.04 -18.65 -15.58
N MET A 27 -9.24 -19.90 -15.14
CA MET A 27 -10.09 -20.88 -15.80
C MET A 27 -11.56 -20.43 -15.86
N ASN A 28 -12.24 -20.79 -16.94
CA ASN A 28 -13.70 -20.74 -17.01
C ASN A 28 -14.33 -21.91 -16.23
N SER A 29 -15.67 -21.91 -16.09
CA SER A 29 -16.41 -22.95 -15.35
C SER A 29 -16.19 -24.36 -15.91
N GLN A 30 -16.23 -24.52 -17.22
CA GLN A 30 -16.07 -25.82 -17.87
C GLN A 30 -14.68 -26.42 -17.63
N GLU A 31 -13.65 -25.58 -17.77
CA GLU A 31 -12.26 -25.96 -17.52
C GLU A 31 -12.07 -26.37 -16.05
N GLN A 32 -12.62 -25.59 -15.14
CA GLN A 32 -12.48 -25.82 -13.70
C GLN A 32 -13.26 -27.07 -13.26
N MET A 33 -14.47 -27.31 -13.78
CA MET A 33 -15.22 -28.54 -13.51
C MET A 33 -14.48 -29.80 -14.00
N GLY A 34 -13.67 -29.69 -15.06
CA GLY A 34 -12.77 -30.75 -15.49
C GLY A 34 -11.75 -31.13 -14.42
N VAL A 35 -11.17 -30.14 -13.76
CA VAL A 35 -10.24 -30.34 -12.62
C VAL A 35 -10.97 -30.93 -11.41
N TYR A 36 -12.18 -30.46 -11.12
CA TYR A 36 -12.98 -30.97 -10.01
C TYR A 36 -13.30 -32.47 -10.10
N LYS A 37 -13.45 -33.02 -11.29
CA LYS A 37 -13.59 -34.49 -11.48
C LYS A 37 -12.35 -35.26 -10.98
N GLU A 38 -11.15 -34.72 -11.22
CA GLU A 38 -9.93 -35.30 -10.69
C GLU A 38 -9.85 -35.14 -9.17
N MET A 39 -10.15 -33.95 -8.64
CA MET A 39 -10.19 -33.67 -7.21
C MET A 39 -11.16 -34.63 -6.49
N GLN A 40 -12.33 -34.88 -7.07
CA GLN A 40 -13.28 -35.85 -6.55
C GLN A 40 -12.70 -37.29 -6.49
N LYS A 41 -12.05 -37.73 -7.58
CA LYS A 41 -11.39 -39.06 -7.63
C LYS A 41 -10.25 -39.17 -6.62
N LYS A 42 -9.56 -38.05 -6.34
CA LYS A 42 -8.47 -37.94 -5.35
C LYS A 42 -8.95 -37.72 -3.91
N GLY A 43 -10.28 -37.74 -3.67
CA GLY A 43 -10.89 -37.73 -2.35
C GLY A 43 -11.17 -36.37 -1.74
N TRP A 44 -10.96 -35.27 -2.47
CA TRP A 44 -11.15 -33.92 -1.96
C TRP A 44 -12.60 -33.45 -1.92
N LEU A 45 -13.45 -33.91 -2.84
CA LEU A 45 -14.82 -33.41 -3.02
C LEU A 45 -15.87 -34.47 -2.76
N ASN A 46 -15.61 -35.41 -1.85
CA ASN A 46 -16.62 -36.36 -1.42
C ASN A 46 -17.49 -35.78 -0.29
N PHE A 47 -18.60 -36.44 0.02
CA PHE A 47 -19.56 -35.96 1.03
C PHE A 47 -18.91 -35.73 2.41
N ALA A 48 -18.11 -36.70 2.89
CA ALA A 48 -17.52 -36.61 4.22
C ALA A 48 -16.59 -35.41 4.38
N GLU A 49 -15.95 -34.97 3.29
CA GLU A 49 -14.98 -33.88 3.29
C GLU A 49 -15.58 -32.51 3.07
N THR A 50 -16.67 -32.43 2.31
CA THR A 50 -17.22 -31.14 1.89
C THR A 50 -18.40 -30.70 2.74
N TYR A 51 -19.22 -31.65 3.25
CA TYR A 51 -20.42 -31.33 4.00
C TYR A 51 -20.15 -30.59 5.33
N ARG A 52 -19.01 -30.87 5.97
CA ARG A 52 -18.56 -30.27 7.24
C ARG A 52 -17.25 -29.49 7.10
N ALA A 53 -16.87 -29.14 5.88
CA ALA A 53 -15.66 -28.38 5.62
C ALA A 53 -15.80 -26.93 6.09
N ALA A 54 -14.66 -26.29 6.37
CA ALA A 54 -14.61 -24.84 6.57
C ALA A 54 -15.07 -24.11 5.30
N ASP A 55 -14.65 -24.63 4.14
CA ASP A 55 -14.88 -24.03 2.82
C ASP A 55 -15.37 -25.09 1.85
N SER A 56 -16.49 -24.86 1.20
CA SER A 56 -17.01 -25.71 0.13
C SER A 56 -17.89 -24.94 -0.84
N GLY A 57 -17.78 -25.27 -2.11
CA GLY A 57 -18.50 -24.67 -3.22
C GLY A 57 -19.61 -25.56 -3.76
N VAL A 58 -19.56 -25.85 -5.06
CA VAL A 58 -20.59 -26.54 -5.82
C VAL A 58 -20.90 -27.95 -5.27
N TYR A 59 -19.87 -28.73 -4.93
CA TYR A 59 -20.05 -30.08 -4.39
C TYR A 59 -20.64 -30.06 -2.98
N GLY A 60 -20.12 -29.16 -2.12
CA GLY A 60 -20.68 -29.02 -0.78
C GLY A 60 -22.15 -28.56 -0.81
N LYS A 61 -22.47 -27.61 -1.68
CA LYS A 61 -23.86 -27.17 -1.90
C LYS A 61 -24.75 -28.29 -2.42
N MET A 62 -24.29 -29.06 -3.38
CA MET A 62 -25.01 -30.25 -3.88
C MET A 62 -25.35 -31.20 -2.73
N TYR A 63 -24.39 -31.54 -1.89
CA TYR A 63 -24.62 -32.42 -0.73
C TYR A 63 -25.52 -31.81 0.32
N GLN A 64 -25.46 -30.49 0.55
CA GLN A 64 -26.41 -29.80 1.42
C GLN A 64 -27.84 -29.93 0.90
N LEU A 65 -28.09 -29.66 -0.38
CA LEU A 65 -29.40 -29.79 -1.00
C LEU A 65 -29.95 -31.21 -0.95
N MET A 66 -29.10 -32.22 -1.09
CA MET A 66 -29.45 -33.65 -0.95
C MET A 66 -29.85 -34.03 0.48
N ASN A 67 -29.46 -33.25 1.48
CA ASN A 67 -29.79 -33.47 2.88
C ASN A 67 -30.81 -32.46 3.42
N THR A 68 -31.25 -31.50 2.60
CA THR A 68 -32.28 -30.53 2.96
C THR A 68 -33.65 -31.09 2.60
N TYR A 69 -34.42 -31.51 3.61
CA TYR A 69 -35.78 -32.02 3.46
C TYR A 69 -36.79 -30.87 3.66
N ASP A 70 -37.72 -30.75 2.73
CA ASP A 70 -38.83 -29.83 2.84
C ASP A 70 -40.06 -30.59 3.37
N PRO A 71 -40.49 -30.31 4.60
CA PRO A 71 -41.67 -30.99 5.18
C PRO A 71 -42.98 -30.64 4.52
N VAL A 72 -43.05 -29.54 3.78
CA VAL A 72 -44.26 -29.10 3.10
C VAL A 72 -44.46 -29.89 1.81
N THR A 73 -43.44 -30.07 1.02
CA THR A 73 -43.49 -30.81 -0.24
C THR A 73 -43.22 -32.30 -0.06
N GLY A 74 -42.68 -32.73 1.06
CA GLY A 74 -42.32 -34.13 1.36
C GLY A 74 -41.10 -34.59 0.52
N GLN A 75 -40.31 -33.69 -0.03
CA GLN A 75 -39.17 -33.99 -0.90
C GLN A 75 -37.89 -33.38 -0.40
N PHE A 76 -36.77 -33.97 -0.81
CA PHE A 76 -35.44 -33.33 -0.65
C PHE A 76 -35.25 -32.25 -1.72
N ALA A 77 -34.54 -31.19 -1.38
CA ALA A 77 -34.26 -30.08 -2.31
C ALA A 77 -33.49 -30.56 -3.56
N LEU A 78 -32.69 -31.61 -3.42
CA LEU A 78 -32.10 -32.35 -4.54
C LEU A 78 -32.17 -33.86 -4.22
N MET A 79 -32.75 -34.64 -5.11
CA MET A 79 -32.81 -36.09 -4.94
C MET A 79 -31.42 -36.72 -5.03
N ASN A 80 -31.11 -37.65 -4.09
CA ASN A 80 -29.83 -38.35 -4.04
C ASN A 80 -29.76 -39.50 -5.08
N ILE A 81 -29.86 -39.15 -6.35
CA ILE A 81 -29.68 -40.11 -7.47
C ILE A 81 -28.67 -39.54 -8.48
N ALA A 82 -27.93 -40.41 -9.15
CA ALA A 82 -26.87 -40.03 -10.06
C ALA A 82 -27.29 -39.10 -11.21
N LYS A 83 -28.58 -39.13 -11.61
CA LYS A 83 -29.11 -38.27 -12.67
C LYS A 83 -29.17 -36.81 -12.19
N THR A 84 -29.80 -36.52 -11.07
CA THR A 84 -29.97 -35.16 -10.52
C THR A 84 -28.64 -34.56 -10.09
N GLN A 85 -27.72 -35.36 -9.51
CA GLN A 85 -26.36 -34.91 -9.21
C GLN A 85 -25.63 -34.45 -10.49
N ARG A 86 -25.69 -35.23 -11.57
CA ARG A 86 -25.08 -34.85 -12.85
C ARG A 86 -25.69 -33.58 -13.46
N GLU A 87 -27.01 -33.45 -13.37
CA GLU A 87 -27.73 -32.27 -13.86
C GLU A 87 -27.33 -31.01 -13.08
N TYR A 88 -27.22 -31.10 -11.76
CA TYR A 88 -26.74 -30.02 -10.90
C TYR A 88 -25.30 -29.63 -11.23
N LEU A 89 -24.38 -30.59 -11.31
CA LEU A 89 -22.97 -30.32 -11.66
C LEU A 89 -22.85 -29.79 -13.10
N LYS A 90 -23.71 -30.24 -14.02
CA LYS A 90 -23.76 -29.71 -15.39
C LYS A 90 -24.22 -28.25 -15.43
N SER A 91 -25.15 -27.87 -14.57
CA SER A 91 -25.56 -26.46 -14.45
C SER A 91 -24.41 -25.58 -13.99
N ALA A 92 -23.60 -26.04 -13.03
CA ALA A 92 -22.40 -25.33 -12.57
C ALA A 92 -21.31 -25.25 -13.67
N GLU A 93 -21.14 -26.32 -14.46
CA GLU A 93 -20.21 -26.34 -15.61
C GLU A 93 -20.56 -25.27 -16.66
N MET A 94 -21.84 -25.10 -16.93
CA MET A 94 -22.34 -24.16 -17.94
C MET A 94 -22.50 -22.72 -17.45
N ARG A 95 -22.41 -22.47 -16.16
CA ARG A 95 -22.70 -21.18 -15.51
C ARG A 95 -21.77 -20.06 -15.96
N ASN A 96 -20.48 -20.27 -15.84
CA ASN A 96 -19.41 -19.34 -16.21
C ASN A 96 -19.59 -17.93 -15.66
N THR A 97 -19.85 -17.82 -14.35
CA THR A 97 -20.12 -16.56 -13.65
C THR A 97 -19.03 -15.52 -13.94
N ASP A 98 -19.43 -14.34 -14.31
CA ASP A 98 -18.55 -13.19 -14.45
C ASP A 98 -18.63 -12.32 -13.19
N TRP A 99 -17.73 -12.61 -12.20
CA TRP A 99 -17.71 -11.85 -10.95
C TRP A 99 -17.37 -10.38 -11.14
N PHE A 100 -16.70 -9.99 -12.24
CA PHE A 100 -16.51 -8.59 -12.53
C PHE A 100 -17.80 -7.93 -12.96
N ASP A 101 -18.66 -8.64 -13.70
CA ASP A 101 -19.97 -8.09 -14.08
C ASP A 101 -20.91 -7.96 -12.89
N GLU A 102 -20.88 -8.93 -11.96
CA GLU A 102 -21.71 -8.96 -10.76
C GLU A 102 -21.28 -7.93 -9.71
N LEU A 103 -19.99 -7.74 -9.49
CA LEU A 103 -19.44 -6.95 -8.36
C LEU A 103 -19.05 -5.52 -8.76
N PHE A 104 -18.89 -5.25 -10.03
CA PHE A 104 -18.45 -3.95 -10.53
C PHE A 104 -19.50 -3.30 -11.40
N ARG A 105 -19.38 -2.00 -11.52
CA ARG A 105 -20.21 -1.20 -12.43
C ARG A 105 -19.34 -0.25 -13.23
N THR A 106 -19.81 0.11 -14.43
CA THR A 106 -19.24 1.28 -15.11
C THR A 106 -19.49 2.48 -14.22
N ASN A 107 -18.44 3.03 -13.66
CA ASN A 107 -18.53 4.12 -12.70
C ASN A 107 -18.34 5.46 -13.40
N ILE A 108 -19.25 6.38 -13.14
CA ILE A 108 -19.17 7.77 -13.59
C ILE A 108 -19.00 8.65 -12.37
N MET A 109 -17.75 9.04 -12.11
CA MET A 109 -17.42 10.02 -11.10
C MET A 109 -17.61 11.43 -11.68
N HIS A 110 -18.15 12.34 -10.91
CA HIS A 110 -18.26 13.73 -11.31
C HIS A 110 -17.80 14.67 -10.19
N ASN A 111 -17.17 15.76 -10.59
CA ASN A 111 -16.70 16.82 -9.72
C ASN A 111 -17.15 18.17 -10.27
N HIS A 112 -17.88 18.93 -9.47
CA HIS A 112 -18.37 20.26 -9.81
C HIS A 112 -17.68 21.27 -8.91
N SER A 113 -17.09 22.30 -9.51
CA SER A 113 -16.40 23.35 -8.78
C SER A 113 -16.88 24.73 -9.27
N VAL A 114 -17.20 25.56 -8.30
CA VAL A 114 -17.49 26.99 -8.55
C VAL A 114 -16.40 27.79 -7.86
N SER A 115 -15.78 28.73 -8.57
CA SER A 115 -14.80 29.63 -7.98
C SER A 115 -15.12 31.07 -8.33
N LEU A 116 -14.85 31.94 -7.37
CA LEU A 116 -14.99 33.38 -7.45
C LEU A 116 -13.62 34.03 -7.19
N SER A 117 -13.15 34.84 -8.10
CA SER A 117 -11.99 35.70 -7.89
C SER A 117 -12.36 37.15 -8.10
N SER A 118 -11.93 38.00 -7.20
CA SER A 118 -12.13 39.47 -7.31
C SER A 118 -10.99 40.18 -6.61
N GLY A 119 -10.73 41.40 -7.01
CA GLY A 119 -9.68 42.18 -6.36
C GLY A 119 -9.67 43.64 -6.72
N THR A 120 -9.18 44.42 -5.76
CA THR A 120 -8.81 45.82 -5.90
C THR A 120 -7.32 45.95 -5.64
N GLU A 121 -6.77 47.17 -5.74
CA GLU A 121 -5.38 47.41 -5.33
C GLU A 121 -5.10 47.11 -3.86
N LYS A 122 -6.12 47.23 -3.00
CA LYS A 122 -6.00 47.03 -1.55
C LYS A 122 -6.31 45.62 -1.09
N ALA A 123 -7.15 44.88 -1.82
CA ALA A 123 -7.54 43.54 -1.46
C ALA A 123 -7.82 42.68 -2.69
N SER A 124 -7.40 41.41 -2.63
CA SER A 124 -7.77 40.40 -3.61
C SER A 124 -8.20 39.14 -2.89
N PHE A 125 -9.17 38.42 -3.45
CA PHE A 125 -9.58 37.15 -2.89
C PHE A 125 -9.95 36.17 -4.01
N TYR A 126 -9.73 34.92 -3.65
CA TYR A 126 -10.18 33.75 -4.38
C TYR A 126 -10.94 32.84 -3.42
N ALA A 127 -12.17 32.48 -3.77
CA ALA A 127 -12.97 31.51 -3.04
C ALA A 127 -13.42 30.42 -4.00
N SER A 128 -13.39 29.16 -3.56
CA SER A 128 -13.92 28.06 -4.33
C SER A 128 -14.67 27.06 -3.45
N LEU A 129 -15.73 26.49 -4.03
CA LEU A 129 -16.46 25.36 -3.48
C LEU A 129 -16.48 24.26 -4.51
N SER A 130 -16.19 23.03 -4.08
CA SER A 130 -16.28 21.85 -4.95
C SER A 130 -17.01 20.72 -4.28
N ALA A 131 -17.71 19.92 -5.11
CA ALA A 131 -18.42 18.72 -4.73
C ALA A 131 -18.03 17.59 -5.68
N LEU A 132 -17.32 16.60 -5.15
CA LEU A 132 -16.97 15.37 -5.84
C LEU A 132 -17.93 14.29 -5.37
N VAL A 133 -18.56 13.60 -6.32
CA VAL A 133 -19.43 12.45 -6.10
C VAL A 133 -18.88 11.29 -6.92
N ASP A 134 -18.47 10.25 -6.24
CA ASP A 134 -18.03 8.98 -6.81
C ASP A 134 -18.97 7.89 -6.29
N PRO A 135 -19.88 7.38 -7.13
CA PRO A 135 -20.77 6.28 -6.75
C PRO A 135 -20.04 4.98 -6.40
N GLY A 136 -18.74 4.91 -6.71
CA GLY A 136 -17.90 3.74 -6.49
C GLY A 136 -17.86 2.79 -7.69
N TRP A 137 -16.70 2.23 -7.93
CA TRP A 137 -16.45 1.25 -8.99
C TRP A 137 -17.00 -0.14 -8.63
N THR A 138 -16.99 -0.49 -7.36
CA THR A 138 -17.53 -1.74 -6.84
C THR A 138 -18.92 -1.51 -6.22
N GLN A 139 -19.72 -2.57 -6.19
CA GLN A 139 -21.00 -2.55 -5.47
C GLN A 139 -20.78 -2.15 -4.00
N GLN A 140 -21.74 -1.45 -3.40
CA GLN A 140 -21.74 -1.01 -2.01
C GLN A 140 -20.54 -0.10 -1.61
N SER A 141 -19.83 0.49 -2.58
CA SER A 141 -18.80 1.50 -2.31
C SER A 141 -19.22 2.88 -2.81
N SER A 142 -18.78 3.93 -2.13
CA SER A 142 -19.02 5.31 -2.57
C SER A 142 -18.07 6.28 -1.87
N VAL A 143 -17.80 7.43 -2.54
CA VAL A 143 -17.04 8.54 -1.95
C VAL A 143 -17.74 9.86 -2.31
N ASN A 144 -18.07 10.65 -1.30
CA ASN A 144 -18.52 12.04 -1.48
C ASN A 144 -17.52 12.95 -0.78
N ARG A 145 -17.04 14.00 -1.45
CA ARG A 145 -16.12 14.98 -0.88
C ARG A 145 -16.55 16.39 -1.23
N TYR A 146 -16.68 17.21 -0.21
CA TYR A 146 -16.96 18.63 -0.32
C TYR A 146 -15.73 19.40 0.13
N THR A 147 -15.28 20.38 -0.67
CA THR A 147 -14.09 21.17 -0.37
C THR A 147 -14.40 22.65 -0.51
N ALA A 148 -13.95 23.45 0.46
CA ALA A 148 -14.01 24.89 0.43
C ALA A 148 -12.61 25.47 0.58
N ASN A 149 -12.25 26.44 -0.28
CA ASN A 149 -10.98 27.17 -0.19
C ASN A 149 -11.24 28.66 -0.21
N LEU A 150 -10.49 29.37 0.61
CA LEU A 150 -10.47 30.83 0.64
C LEU A 150 -9.01 31.30 0.69
N ASN A 151 -8.61 32.10 -0.28
CA ASN A 151 -7.33 32.79 -0.29
C ASN A 151 -7.62 34.28 -0.39
N ALA A 152 -7.15 35.06 0.54
CA ALA A 152 -7.33 36.50 0.56
C ALA A 152 -6.00 37.22 0.85
N THR A 153 -5.72 38.25 0.10
CA THR A 153 -4.56 39.12 0.33
C THR A 153 -5.08 40.54 0.60
N PHE A 154 -4.61 41.13 1.66
CA PHE A 154 -4.91 42.49 2.06
C PHE A 154 -3.62 43.30 2.07
N ASN A 155 -3.53 44.30 1.21
CA ASN A 155 -2.44 45.32 1.19
C ASN A 155 -2.81 46.43 2.15
N ILE A 156 -2.32 46.35 3.41
CA ILE A 156 -2.56 47.36 4.45
C ILE A 156 -1.88 48.65 4.09
N SER A 157 -0.65 48.54 3.53
CA SER A 157 0.11 49.66 2.96
C SER A 157 0.90 49.16 1.75
N LYS A 158 1.69 50.05 1.13
CA LYS A 158 2.63 49.66 0.04
C LYS A 158 3.72 48.71 0.52
N THR A 159 4.00 48.65 1.78
CA THR A 159 5.06 47.84 2.38
C THR A 159 4.55 46.71 3.24
N LEU A 160 3.27 46.65 3.58
CA LEU A 160 2.70 45.69 4.54
C LEU A 160 1.48 45.02 3.91
N SER A 161 1.50 43.67 3.86
CA SER A 161 0.37 42.88 3.41
C SER A 161 0.11 41.68 4.35
N ILE A 162 -1.13 41.24 4.39
CA ILE A 162 -1.58 40.03 5.10
C ILE A 162 -2.19 39.08 4.06
N ASN A 163 -1.73 37.84 4.07
CA ASN A 163 -2.30 36.74 3.27
C ASN A 163 -3.04 35.79 4.22
N LEU A 164 -4.30 35.50 3.93
CA LEU A 164 -5.11 34.49 4.61
C LEU A 164 -5.36 33.32 3.66
N ILE A 165 -5.05 32.12 4.10
CA ILE A 165 -5.28 30.88 3.34
C ILE A 165 -6.04 29.92 4.22
N SER A 166 -7.24 29.59 3.81
CA SER A 166 -8.11 28.64 4.54
C SER A 166 -8.56 27.55 3.57
N SER A 167 -8.50 26.33 4.03
CA SER A 167 -9.07 25.19 3.32
C SER A 167 -9.85 24.33 4.30
N ALA A 168 -10.99 23.81 3.83
CA ALA A 168 -11.80 22.85 4.57
C ALA A 168 -12.26 21.75 3.63
N SER A 169 -12.25 20.52 4.07
CA SER A 169 -12.71 19.36 3.33
C SER A 169 -13.48 18.43 4.24
N TYR A 170 -14.63 17.97 3.77
CA TYR A 170 -15.40 16.89 4.37
C TYR A 170 -15.55 15.75 3.38
N ARG A 171 -15.13 14.55 3.78
CA ARG A 171 -15.25 13.32 2.99
C ARG A 171 -16.06 12.28 3.75
N LYS A 172 -17.07 11.75 3.07
CA LYS A 172 -17.82 10.57 3.50
C LYS A 172 -17.54 9.45 2.51
N GLN A 173 -17.16 8.28 3.02
CA GLN A 173 -16.84 7.11 2.20
C GLN A 173 -17.49 5.87 2.82
N ARG A 174 -18.04 5.02 1.97
CA ARG A 174 -18.42 3.64 2.30
C ARG A 174 -17.52 2.68 1.52
N ALA A 175 -17.06 1.63 2.17
CA ALA A 175 -16.21 0.59 1.57
C ALA A 175 -16.57 -0.78 2.16
N PRO A 176 -16.29 -1.89 1.45
CA PRO A 176 -16.39 -3.23 2.01
C PRO A 176 -15.50 -3.40 3.24
N GLY A 177 -15.96 -4.16 4.24
CA GLY A 177 -15.23 -4.44 5.46
C GLY A 177 -14.23 -5.56 5.26
N THR A 178 -13.05 -5.26 4.68
CA THR A 178 -12.02 -6.25 4.38
C THR A 178 -10.94 -6.30 5.44
N LEU A 179 -10.35 -7.49 5.63
CA LEU A 179 -9.13 -7.67 6.39
C LEU A 179 -7.95 -7.88 5.45
N SER A 180 -6.75 -7.51 5.89
CA SER A 180 -5.53 -7.75 5.13
C SER A 180 -5.18 -9.24 5.13
N GLN A 181 -4.56 -9.73 4.05
CA GLN A 181 -3.96 -11.05 4.02
C GLN A 181 -2.80 -11.16 5.01
N SER A 182 -2.57 -12.34 5.53
CA SER A 182 -1.43 -12.68 6.37
C SER A 182 -0.61 -13.81 5.75
N ILE A 183 0.69 -13.88 6.07
CA ILE A 183 1.58 -14.96 5.65
C ILE A 183 2.00 -15.72 6.90
N ASP A 184 1.82 -17.04 6.89
CA ASP A 184 2.37 -17.94 7.91
C ASP A 184 3.89 -18.05 7.69
N PRO A 185 4.73 -17.56 8.62
CA PRO A 185 6.18 -17.53 8.40
C PRO A 185 6.84 -18.92 8.48
N VAL A 186 6.15 -19.92 9.04
CA VAL A 186 6.69 -21.28 9.16
C VAL A 186 6.51 -22.07 7.88
N TYR A 187 5.36 -21.95 7.28
CA TYR A 187 4.97 -22.75 6.10
C TYR A 187 4.86 -21.94 4.81
N GLY A 188 4.98 -20.63 4.86
CA GLY A 188 4.82 -19.74 3.70
C GLY A 188 3.39 -19.64 3.17
N GLU A 189 2.39 -20.12 3.92
CA GLU A 189 0.99 -20.11 3.50
C GLU A 189 0.38 -18.70 3.57
N VAL A 190 -0.28 -18.27 2.49
CA VAL A 190 -1.02 -17.00 2.45
C VAL A 190 -2.47 -17.26 2.87
N ARG A 191 -2.94 -16.54 3.89
CA ARG A 191 -4.31 -16.61 4.41
C ARG A 191 -5.09 -15.34 4.07
N ARG A 192 -6.34 -15.51 3.66
CA ARG A 192 -7.30 -14.45 3.33
C ARG A 192 -8.61 -14.67 4.08
N ASP A 193 -8.54 -14.78 5.40
CA ASP A 193 -9.73 -14.97 6.22
C ASP A 193 -10.63 -13.72 6.12
N PHE A 194 -11.93 -13.94 5.92
CA PHE A 194 -12.94 -12.88 5.77
C PHE A 194 -12.64 -11.81 4.70
N ASP A 195 -11.86 -12.15 3.69
CA ASP A 195 -11.61 -11.25 2.56
C ASP A 195 -12.87 -11.13 1.69
N ILE A 196 -13.48 -9.95 1.72
CA ILE A 196 -14.65 -9.58 0.92
C ILE A 196 -14.36 -8.41 -0.04
N ASN A 197 -13.08 -8.12 -0.27
CA ASN A 197 -12.71 -7.15 -1.31
C ASN A 197 -13.21 -7.66 -2.67
N PRO A 198 -14.08 -6.92 -3.38
CA PRO A 198 -14.68 -7.38 -4.64
C PRO A 198 -13.66 -7.76 -5.71
N TYR A 199 -12.53 -7.02 -5.79
CA TYR A 199 -11.48 -7.31 -6.77
C TYR A 199 -10.73 -8.61 -6.42
N SER A 200 -10.34 -8.76 -5.17
CA SER A 200 -9.73 -9.99 -4.66
C SER A 200 -10.68 -11.18 -4.81
N TYR A 201 -11.96 -10.99 -4.51
CA TYR A 201 -12.98 -12.03 -4.64
C TYR A 201 -13.12 -12.50 -6.10
N ALA A 202 -13.23 -11.58 -7.06
CA ALA A 202 -13.34 -11.91 -8.48
C ALA A 202 -12.13 -12.70 -9.00
N LEU A 203 -10.92 -12.38 -8.52
CA LEU A 203 -9.70 -13.07 -8.93
C LEU A 203 -9.52 -14.44 -8.27
N ASN A 204 -10.01 -14.64 -7.05
CA ASN A 204 -9.74 -15.84 -6.25
C ASN A 204 -10.95 -16.79 -6.14
N THR A 205 -12.10 -16.45 -6.70
CA THR A 205 -13.33 -17.26 -6.57
C THR A 205 -13.65 -18.00 -7.85
N SER A 206 -14.05 -19.25 -7.71
CA SER A 206 -14.47 -20.10 -8.83
C SER A 206 -15.65 -19.50 -9.61
N ARG A 207 -15.54 -19.53 -10.92
CA ARG A 207 -16.59 -19.12 -11.84
C ARG A 207 -17.73 -20.13 -11.98
N THR A 208 -17.63 -21.29 -11.30
CA THR A 208 -18.69 -22.31 -11.21
C THR A 208 -19.77 -21.96 -10.20
N LEU A 209 -19.51 -21.00 -9.30
CA LEU A 209 -20.44 -20.57 -8.26
C LEU A 209 -21.49 -19.61 -8.79
N SER A 210 -22.70 -19.64 -8.19
CA SER A 210 -23.79 -18.71 -8.49
C SER A 210 -23.77 -17.48 -7.59
N PRO A 211 -24.03 -16.28 -8.09
CA PRO A 211 -24.20 -15.09 -7.26
C PRO A 211 -25.44 -15.17 -6.36
N ASP A 212 -26.42 -16.00 -6.71
CA ASP A 212 -27.72 -16.13 -6.00
C ASP A 212 -27.71 -17.20 -4.92
N GLU A 213 -26.65 -18.01 -4.80
CA GLU A 213 -26.57 -19.12 -3.86
C GLU A 213 -25.63 -18.80 -2.69
N PHE A 214 -25.96 -19.36 -1.51
CA PHE A 214 -25.05 -19.41 -0.38
C PHE A 214 -24.23 -20.69 -0.43
N TYR A 215 -22.91 -20.53 -0.29
CA TYR A 215 -21.93 -21.61 -0.15
C TYR A 215 -21.41 -21.64 1.29
N THR A 216 -20.45 -22.51 1.60
CA THR A 216 -19.83 -22.53 2.94
C THR A 216 -18.47 -21.85 2.88
N ARG A 217 -18.24 -20.87 3.74
CA ARG A 217 -16.92 -20.26 3.98
C ARG A 217 -16.77 -20.02 5.48
N ASN A 218 -15.62 -20.37 6.03
CA ASN A 218 -15.37 -20.26 7.46
C ASN A 218 -16.44 -21.00 8.31
N TYR A 219 -16.84 -22.20 7.91
CA TYR A 219 -17.88 -23.02 8.53
C TYR A 219 -19.30 -22.40 8.52
N SER A 220 -19.53 -21.33 7.84
CA SER A 220 -20.80 -20.58 7.83
C SER A 220 -21.27 -20.26 6.42
N PRO A 221 -22.59 -20.00 6.24
CA PRO A 221 -23.13 -19.56 4.97
C PRO A 221 -22.44 -18.28 4.48
N PHE A 222 -22.07 -18.27 3.22
CA PHE A 222 -21.42 -17.14 2.57
C PHE A 222 -22.02 -16.89 1.18
N ASN A 223 -22.39 -15.65 0.93
CA ASN A 223 -22.69 -15.09 -0.39
C ASN A 223 -22.10 -13.69 -0.44
N ILE A 224 -21.27 -13.39 -1.44
CA ILE A 224 -20.54 -12.12 -1.50
C ILE A 224 -21.47 -10.90 -1.60
N MET A 225 -22.55 -10.99 -2.36
CA MET A 225 -23.50 -9.88 -2.50
C MET A 225 -24.16 -9.54 -1.16
N TYR A 226 -24.57 -10.58 -0.45
CA TYR A 226 -25.12 -10.45 0.90
C TYR A 226 -24.09 -9.94 1.91
N GLU A 227 -22.86 -10.41 1.82
CA GLU A 227 -21.79 -9.99 2.73
C GLU A 227 -21.41 -8.53 2.57
N LEU A 228 -21.40 -7.98 1.35
CA LEU A 228 -21.13 -6.57 1.10
C LEU A 228 -22.16 -5.63 1.75
N ASP A 229 -23.38 -6.10 1.99
CA ASP A 229 -24.41 -5.35 2.72
C ASP A 229 -24.27 -5.49 4.24
N ASN A 230 -23.68 -6.60 4.72
CA ASN A 230 -23.64 -6.97 6.13
C ASN A 230 -22.25 -6.77 6.78
N ASN A 231 -21.23 -6.45 6.00
CA ASN A 231 -19.87 -6.23 6.48
C ASN A 231 -19.23 -5.08 5.70
N TYR A 232 -19.27 -3.88 6.26
CA TYR A 232 -18.85 -2.67 5.58
C TYR A 232 -18.23 -1.64 6.54
N MET A 233 -17.44 -0.74 5.99
CA MET A 233 -16.83 0.37 6.70
C MET A 233 -17.37 1.71 6.23
N ASN A 234 -17.66 2.60 7.19
CA ASN A 234 -17.92 4.01 6.94
C ASN A 234 -16.73 4.85 7.43
N LEU A 235 -16.27 5.75 6.58
CA LEU A 235 -15.26 6.74 6.93
C LEU A 235 -15.84 8.14 6.82
N HIS A 236 -15.62 8.93 7.86
CA HIS A 236 -15.91 10.36 7.90
C HIS A 236 -14.61 11.10 8.18
N VAL A 237 -14.16 11.93 7.24
CA VAL A 237 -12.93 12.71 7.38
C VAL A 237 -13.25 14.18 7.27
N VAL A 238 -12.85 14.93 8.29
CA VAL A 238 -12.85 16.40 8.27
C VAL A 238 -11.40 16.85 8.30
N ASP A 239 -11.02 17.71 7.39
CA ASP A 239 -9.70 18.34 7.34
C ASP A 239 -9.89 19.85 7.21
N MET A 240 -9.28 20.62 8.10
CA MET A 240 -9.37 22.07 8.13
C MET A 240 -7.99 22.66 8.37
N LYS A 241 -7.64 23.65 7.56
CA LYS A 241 -6.42 24.41 7.71
C LYS A 241 -6.75 25.90 7.64
N PHE A 242 -6.27 26.62 8.60
CA PHE A 242 -6.27 28.07 8.61
C PHE A 242 -4.83 28.57 8.72
N GLN A 243 -4.42 29.45 7.79
CA GLN A 243 -3.08 30.01 7.75
C GLN A 243 -3.15 31.51 7.52
N SER A 244 -2.34 32.27 8.27
CA SER A 244 -2.14 33.68 8.08
C SER A 244 -0.65 33.97 7.90
N GLU A 245 -0.32 34.81 6.95
CA GLU A 245 1.05 35.25 6.66
C GLU A 245 1.07 36.76 6.59
N LEU A 246 1.90 37.38 7.44
CA LEU A 246 2.21 38.80 7.43
C LEU A 246 3.50 38.99 6.62
N LYS A 247 3.48 39.87 5.61
CA LYS A 247 4.66 40.27 4.82
C LYS A 247 4.91 41.74 4.97
N TRP A 248 6.15 42.09 5.31
CA TRP A 248 6.60 43.46 5.49
C TRP A 248 7.87 43.73 4.70
N LYS A 249 7.85 44.80 3.88
CA LYS A 249 8.97 45.31 3.06
C LYS A 249 9.47 46.62 3.61
N PRO A 250 10.29 46.63 4.70
CA PRO A 250 10.74 47.83 5.34
C PRO A 250 11.64 48.73 4.48
N ILE A 251 12.47 48.10 3.66
CA ILE A 251 13.40 48.77 2.72
C ILE A 251 13.40 48.01 1.37
N GLN A 252 13.90 48.67 0.34
CA GLN A 252 14.05 48.05 -0.96
C GLN A 252 14.96 46.82 -0.86
N GLY A 253 14.51 45.68 -1.43
CA GLY A 253 15.23 44.43 -1.44
C GLY A 253 15.00 43.56 -0.21
N LEU A 254 14.50 44.05 0.91
CA LEU A 254 14.24 43.27 2.11
C LEU A 254 12.75 42.96 2.29
N GLU A 255 12.42 41.67 2.38
CA GLU A 255 11.09 41.19 2.76
C GLU A 255 11.19 40.36 4.03
N LEU A 256 10.42 40.72 5.03
CA LEU A 256 10.22 39.95 6.26
C LEU A 256 8.86 39.31 6.19
N SER A 257 8.77 38.01 6.54
CA SER A 257 7.47 37.36 6.66
C SER A 257 7.34 36.57 7.97
N ALA A 258 6.12 36.56 8.51
CA ALA A 258 5.73 35.75 9.65
C ALA A 258 4.45 34.99 9.31
N LEU A 259 4.50 33.65 9.36
CA LEU A 259 3.41 32.77 9.05
C LEU A 259 3.00 31.98 10.28
N GLY A 260 1.71 31.96 10.56
CA GLY A 260 1.10 31.07 11.54
C GLY A 260 0.01 30.22 10.90
N ALA A 261 -0.05 28.93 11.23
CA ALA A 261 -1.11 28.04 10.76
C ALA A 261 -1.61 27.12 11.86
N VAL A 262 -2.91 26.85 11.80
CA VAL A 262 -3.58 25.83 12.62
C VAL A 262 -4.19 24.81 11.69
N LYS A 263 -3.94 23.52 11.97
CA LYS A 263 -4.51 22.37 11.26
C LYS A 263 -5.36 21.56 12.22
N TYR A 264 -6.55 21.21 11.80
CA TYR A 264 -7.43 20.32 12.53
C TYR A 264 -7.91 19.23 11.60
N GLN A 265 -7.67 17.99 11.98
CA GLN A 265 -8.14 16.82 11.22
C GLN A 265 -8.80 15.84 12.18
N THR A 266 -9.94 15.31 11.77
CA THR A 266 -10.56 14.18 12.46
C THR A 266 -11.00 13.16 11.42
N THR A 267 -10.77 11.88 11.75
CA THR A 267 -11.22 10.75 10.95
C THR A 267 -11.92 9.78 11.87
N SER A 268 -13.19 9.50 11.58
CA SER A 268 -13.95 8.43 12.23
C SER A 268 -14.12 7.30 11.25
N GLN A 269 -13.63 6.13 11.61
CA GLN A 269 -13.78 4.87 10.87
C GLN A 269 -14.66 3.94 11.71
N GLU A 270 -15.78 3.53 11.14
CA GLU A 270 -16.72 2.60 11.75
C GLU A 270 -16.80 1.34 10.88
N HIS A 271 -16.56 0.17 11.44
CA HIS A 271 -16.69 -1.11 10.78
C HIS A 271 -17.89 -1.86 11.37
N PHE A 272 -18.86 -2.12 10.53
CA PHE A 272 -20.11 -2.80 10.85
C PHE A 272 -20.04 -4.24 10.33
N ILE A 273 -20.00 -5.20 11.23
CA ILE A 273 -20.07 -6.63 10.96
C ILE A 273 -21.38 -7.09 11.59
N THR A 274 -22.44 -7.19 10.81
CA THR A 274 -23.79 -7.43 11.34
C THR A 274 -23.99 -8.85 11.82
N ASP A 275 -25.10 -9.09 12.54
CA ASP A 275 -25.47 -10.37 13.14
C ASP A 275 -25.44 -11.54 12.16
N ASN A 276 -25.79 -11.26 10.90
CA ASN A 276 -26.00 -12.24 9.84
C ASN A 276 -24.81 -12.34 8.88
N SER A 277 -23.76 -11.54 9.08
CA SER A 277 -22.55 -11.65 8.26
C SER A 277 -21.88 -13.02 8.45
N ASN A 278 -21.21 -13.49 7.41
CA ASN A 278 -20.41 -14.72 7.48
C ASN A 278 -19.40 -14.67 8.64
N GLN A 279 -18.74 -13.50 8.82
CA GLN A 279 -17.76 -13.32 9.88
C GLN A 279 -18.39 -13.51 11.27
N ALA A 280 -19.55 -12.92 11.56
CA ALA A 280 -20.23 -13.10 12.84
C ALA A 280 -20.71 -14.54 13.04
N GLN A 281 -21.21 -15.18 11.98
CA GLN A 281 -21.69 -16.56 12.04
C GLN A 281 -20.55 -17.58 12.17
N ALA A 282 -19.35 -17.31 11.63
CA ALA A 282 -18.18 -18.16 11.80
C ALA A 282 -17.80 -18.31 13.28
N TYR A 283 -17.91 -17.25 14.07
CA TYR A 283 -17.69 -17.28 15.53
C TYR A 283 -18.76 -18.07 16.31
N ARG A 284 -19.85 -18.52 15.67
CA ARG A 284 -20.94 -19.31 16.26
C ARG A 284 -21.06 -20.71 15.66
N ALA A 285 -20.28 -21.01 14.64
CA ALA A 285 -20.42 -22.28 13.91
C ALA A 285 -19.95 -23.45 14.78
N MET A 286 -20.90 -24.05 15.51
CA MET A 286 -20.68 -25.18 16.40
C MET A 286 -21.89 -26.15 16.45
N GLY A 287 -22.72 -26.14 15.42
CA GLY A 287 -23.92 -27.00 15.35
C GLY A 287 -23.67 -28.51 15.22
N ASP A 288 -22.45 -28.89 14.88
CA ASP A 288 -21.97 -30.27 14.78
C ASP A 288 -20.65 -30.39 15.53
N ALA A 289 -20.42 -31.50 16.23
CA ALA A 289 -19.21 -31.74 17.00
C ALA A 289 -17.93 -31.65 16.15
N THR A 290 -17.99 -32.13 14.91
CA THR A 290 -16.84 -32.09 14.00
C THR A 290 -16.51 -30.65 13.60
N ILE A 291 -17.53 -29.82 13.35
CA ILE A 291 -17.36 -28.39 13.04
C ILE A 291 -16.84 -27.66 14.28
N ARG A 292 -17.47 -27.90 15.46
CA ARG A 292 -17.06 -27.27 16.71
C ARG A 292 -15.57 -27.51 17.01
N ASP A 293 -15.14 -28.78 16.94
CA ASP A 293 -13.79 -29.18 17.33
C ASP A 293 -12.71 -28.71 16.31
N LYS A 294 -13.10 -28.38 15.07
CA LYS A 294 -12.20 -27.90 14.01
C LYS A 294 -12.25 -26.39 13.77
N ASN A 295 -13.27 -25.71 14.30
CA ASN A 295 -13.46 -24.29 14.05
C ASN A 295 -12.50 -23.42 14.88
N PRO A 296 -11.49 -22.77 14.28
CA PRO A 296 -10.49 -21.99 15.00
C PRO A 296 -11.05 -20.67 15.55
N PHE A 297 -12.26 -20.27 15.17
CA PHE A 297 -12.90 -19.04 15.64
C PHE A 297 -13.60 -19.21 17.00
N LEU A 298 -13.74 -20.44 17.48
CA LEU A 298 -14.28 -20.72 18.79
C LEU A 298 -13.22 -20.58 19.88
N TYR A 299 -13.67 -20.37 21.09
CA TYR A 299 -12.82 -20.23 22.27
C TYR A 299 -12.84 -21.52 23.10
N THR A 300 -11.67 -22.07 23.38
CA THR A 300 -11.52 -23.18 24.33
C THR A 300 -10.85 -22.64 25.59
N ASN A 301 -11.46 -22.87 26.76
CA ASN A 301 -10.91 -22.40 28.02
C ASN A 301 -9.58 -23.10 28.32
N PRO A 302 -8.44 -22.41 28.38
CA PRO A 302 -7.14 -23.04 28.63
C PRO A 302 -6.98 -23.54 30.08
N ASP A 303 -7.84 -23.10 31.00
CA ASP A 303 -7.80 -23.48 32.41
C ASP A 303 -8.52 -24.80 32.68
N ASP A 304 -9.30 -25.30 31.72
CA ASP A 304 -10.02 -26.57 31.81
C ASP A 304 -9.61 -27.51 30.66
N PRO A 305 -8.82 -28.55 30.94
CA PRO A 305 -8.38 -29.49 29.90
C PRO A 305 -9.51 -30.24 29.19
N TYR A 306 -10.71 -30.23 29.78
CA TYR A 306 -11.90 -30.90 29.23
C TYR A 306 -12.90 -29.92 28.61
N ALA A 307 -12.57 -28.63 28.58
CA ALA A 307 -13.46 -27.63 28.02
C ALA A 307 -13.71 -27.88 26.54
N LEU A 308 -14.95 -27.86 26.15
CA LEU A 308 -15.35 -27.87 24.76
C LEU A 308 -15.26 -26.45 24.18
N PRO A 309 -14.91 -26.31 22.88
CA PRO A 309 -14.95 -25.03 22.19
C PRO A 309 -16.34 -24.37 22.26
N ILE A 310 -16.40 -23.11 22.61
CA ILE A 310 -17.64 -22.33 22.72
C ILE A 310 -17.55 -21.02 21.94
N SER A 311 -18.69 -20.43 21.62
CA SER A 311 -18.75 -19.13 20.99
C SER A 311 -18.54 -18.01 22.00
N ILE A 312 -17.64 -17.07 21.67
CA ILE A 312 -17.50 -15.78 22.37
C ILE A 312 -18.46 -14.72 21.82
N LEU A 313 -19.15 -15.03 20.74
CA LEU A 313 -20.14 -14.19 20.06
C LEU A 313 -21.46 -14.95 19.88
N PRO A 314 -22.14 -15.39 20.96
CA PRO A 314 -23.35 -16.21 20.84
C PRO A 314 -24.52 -15.46 20.19
N GLN A 315 -24.54 -14.13 20.28
CA GLN A 315 -25.55 -13.26 19.68
C GLN A 315 -24.92 -11.97 19.17
N GLY A 316 -25.56 -11.33 18.21
CA GLY A 316 -25.15 -10.05 17.66
C GLY A 316 -23.97 -10.16 16.69
N GLY A 317 -23.55 -9.04 16.18
CA GLY A 317 -22.37 -8.87 15.34
C GLY A 317 -21.25 -8.14 16.08
N ILE A 318 -20.37 -7.50 15.33
CA ILE A 318 -19.22 -6.76 15.85
C ILE A 318 -19.30 -5.31 15.35
N TYR A 319 -19.06 -4.37 16.24
CA TYR A 319 -18.93 -2.96 15.92
C TYR A 319 -17.55 -2.47 16.33
N GLN A 320 -16.73 -2.09 15.34
CA GLN A 320 -15.42 -1.53 15.61
C GLN A 320 -15.40 -0.06 15.23
N LYS A 321 -14.85 0.76 16.09
CA LYS A 321 -14.71 2.19 15.82
C LYS A 321 -13.28 2.63 16.10
N THR A 322 -12.70 3.37 15.15
CA THR A 322 -11.41 4.02 15.32
C THR A 322 -11.57 5.52 15.03
N ASP A 323 -11.34 6.34 16.03
CA ASP A 323 -11.31 7.79 15.86
C ASP A 323 -9.86 8.28 15.91
N TYR A 324 -9.49 9.08 14.92
CA TYR A 324 -8.22 9.79 14.85
C TYR A 324 -8.50 11.27 14.93
N LYS A 325 -7.81 11.96 15.83
CA LYS A 325 -7.84 13.41 15.93
C LYS A 325 -6.42 13.95 15.84
N MET A 326 -6.22 14.97 15.02
CA MET A 326 -4.96 15.68 14.91
C MET A 326 -5.17 17.17 15.08
N VAL A 327 -4.34 17.80 15.90
CA VAL A 327 -4.22 19.26 16.00
C VAL A 327 -2.78 19.61 15.72
N GLY A 328 -2.57 20.51 14.77
CA GLY A 328 -1.25 20.95 14.35
C GLY A 328 -1.13 22.47 14.41
N TYR A 329 0.03 22.96 14.87
CA TYR A 329 0.41 24.36 14.85
C TYR A 329 1.72 24.50 14.11
N ASP A 330 1.74 25.41 13.14
CA ASP A 330 2.96 25.78 12.41
C ASP A 330 3.23 27.25 12.64
N PHE A 331 4.48 27.58 12.86
CA PHE A 331 4.97 28.95 12.86
C PHE A 331 6.26 29.02 12.04
N ARG A 332 6.38 30.04 11.18
CA ARG A 332 7.58 30.31 10.40
C ARG A 332 7.83 31.80 10.32
N ALA A 333 9.07 32.22 10.58
CA ALA A 333 9.52 33.57 10.33
C ALA A 333 10.69 33.54 9.35
N THR A 334 10.65 34.43 8.35
CA THR A 334 11.70 34.49 7.32
C THR A 334 12.10 35.93 7.02
N ALA A 335 13.35 36.08 6.58
CA ALA A 335 13.89 37.32 6.05
C ALA A 335 14.52 37.02 4.69
N ASN A 336 14.09 37.68 3.66
CA ASN A 336 14.61 37.56 2.30
C ASN A 336 15.17 38.90 1.84
N TYR A 337 16.47 38.91 1.50
CA TYR A 337 17.15 40.09 1.00
C TYR A 337 17.68 39.86 -0.39
N ASN A 338 17.19 40.64 -1.36
CA ASN A 338 17.61 40.62 -2.75
C ASN A 338 18.27 41.95 -3.07
N HIS A 339 19.50 41.92 -3.54
CA HIS A 339 20.21 43.11 -3.93
C HIS A 339 21.11 42.88 -5.15
N SER A 340 21.15 43.87 -6.04
CA SER A 340 22.07 43.88 -7.16
C SER A 340 23.09 44.99 -6.93
N PHE A 341 24.35 44.65 -6.81
CA PHE A 341 25.48 45.59 -6.69
C PHE A 341 25.99 45.89 -8.10
N GLY A 342 25.60 47.03 -8.68
CA GLY A 342 25.83 47.29 -10.08
C GLY A 342 25.04 46.34 -10.99
N GLU A 343 25.52 46.17 -12.22
CA GLU A 343 24.87 45.27 -13.21
C GLU A 343 25.39 43.84 -13.16
N SER A 344 26.50 43.60 -12.47
CA SER A 344 27.25 42.34 -12.54
C SER A 344 27.07 41.42 -11.35
N HIS A 345 26.59 41.91 -10.18
CA HIS A 345 26.56 41.15 -8.96
C HIS A 345 25.14 41.05 -8.41
N ILE A 346 24.53 39.87 -8.43
CA ILE A 346 23.21 39.64 -7.92
C ILE A 346 23.34 38.75 -6.68
N THR A 347 22.77 39.19 -5.55
CA THR A 347 22.80 38.45 -4.29
C THR A 347 21.38 38.24 -3.78
N ASN A 348 21.09 37.05 -3.36
CA ASN A 348 19.90 36.69 -2.59
C ASN A 348 20.32 36.03 -1.29
N LEU A 349 19.82 36.53 -0.16
CA LEU A 349 20.01 35.95 1.16
C LEU A 349 18.66 35.68 1.79
N PHE A 350 18.41 34.42 2.16
CA PHE A 350 17.20 33.97 2.77
C PHE A 350 17.50 33.30 4.11
N LEU A 351 16.93 33.84 5.18
CA LEU A 351 17.08 33.33 6.55
C LEU A 351 15.72 32.96 7.09
N GLY A 352 15.66 31.94 7.92
CA GLY A 352 14.38 31.58 8.52
C GLY A 352 14.48 30.68 9.74
N THR A 353 13.40 30.67 10.47
CA THR A 353 13.12 29.70 11.55
C THR A 353 11.71 29.19 11.41
N GLU A 354 11.51 27.92 11.76
CA GLU A 354 10.19 27.35 11.78
C GLU A 354 10.01 26.40 12.97
N THR A 355 8.79 26.31 13.44
CA THR A 355 8.37 25.33 14.44
C THR A 355 7.11 24.62 13.96
N ASN A 356 7.05 23.33 14.23
CA ASN A 356 5.88 22.49 13.96
C ASN A 356 5.54 21.70 15.21
N SER A 357 4.28 21.74 15.60
CA SER A 357 3.75 21.06 16.77
C SER A 357 2.50 20.27 16.37
N ILE A 358 2.53 18.96 16.48
CA ILE A 358 1.43 18.08 16.09
C ILE A 358 1.08 17.18 17.27
N ASP A 359 -0.16 17.24 17.69
CA ASP A 359 -0.77 16.33 18.66
C ASP A 359 -1.75 15.42 17.92
N ARG A 360 -1.59 14.10 18.12
CA ARG A 360 -2.50 13.08 17.59
C ARG A 360 -3.03 12.24 18.71
N ASN A 361 -4.33 12.05 18.69
CA ASN A 361 -5.05 11.12 19.56
C ASN A 361 -5.68 10.05 18.66
N LYS A 362 -5.50 8.78 19.01
CA LYS A 362 -6.17 7.63 18.42
C LYS A 362 -6.94 6.91 19.51
N THR A 363 -8.25 6.77 19.33
CA THR A 363 -9.09 5.91 20.16
C THR A 363 -9.61 4.76 19.33
N PHE A 364 -9.60 3.57 19.91
CA PHE A 364 -10.14 2.36 19.30
C PHE A 364 -11.12 1.70 20.25
N PHE A 365 -12.24 1.23 19.70
CA PHE A 365 -13.26 0.47 20.39
C PHE A 365 -13.63 -0.77 19.56
N ASN A 366 -13.72 -1.91 20.23
CA ASN A 366 -14.06 -3.21 19.64
C ASN A 366 -15.24 -3.81 20.38
N GLY A 367 -16.45 -3.48 19.94
CA GLY A 367 -17.71 -3.88 20.56
C GLY A 367 -18.22 -5.22 19.99
N TRP A 368 -18.11 -6.28 20.76
CA TRP A 368 -18.64 -7.60 20.43
C TRP A 368 -20.07 -7.77 20.96
N GLY A 369 -20.91 -8.50 20.20
CA GLY A 369 -22.28 -8.77 20.58
C GLY A 369 -23.28 -7.65 20.25
N MET A 370 -22.97 -6.79 19.30
CA MET A 370 -23.90 -5.77 18.87
C MET A 370 -25.06 -6.36 18.08
N GLN A 371 -26.28 -6.33 18.65
CA GLN A 371 -27.48 -6.89 18.03
C GLN A 371 -28.14 -5.83 17.13
N TYR A 372 -27.68 -5.75 15.88
CA TYR A 372 -28.17 -4.75 14.92
C TYR A 372 -29.65 -4.91 14.58
N THR A 373 -30.12 -6.16 14.52
CA THR A 373 -31.52 -6.48 14.23
C THR A 373 -32.48 -6.08 15.36
N MET A 374 -31.94 -5.82 16.57
CA MET A 374 -32.71 -5.43 17.75
C MET A 374 -32.47 -3.96 18.16
N GLY A 375 -32.04 -3.12 17.23
CA GLY A 375 -31.79 -1.69 17.49
C GLY A 375 -30.42 -1.40 18.11
N ALA A 376 -29.42 -2.18 17.74
CA ALA A 376 -28.01 -2.01 18.15
C ALA A 376 -27.81 -2.13 19.68
N ILE A 377 -28.48 -3.08 20.31
CA ILE A 377 -28.32 -3.39 21.73
C ILE A 377 -27.13 -4.31 21.92
N PRO A 378 -26.17 -4.01 22.82
CA PRO A 378 -25.01 -4.87 23.05
C PRO A 378 -25.40 -6.11 23.88
N PHE A 379 -24.74 -7.24 23.61
CA PHE A 379 -24.82 -8.46 24.38
C PHE A 379 -23.40 -8.90 24.78
N TYR A 380 -23.12 -8.86 26.07
CA TYR A 380 -21.78 -9.14 26.59
C TYR A 380 -21.67 -10.57 27.10
N THR A 381 -20.53 -11.21 26.85
CA THR A 381 -20.16 -12.49 27.45
C THR A 381 -18.89 -12.35 28.27
N TYR A 382 -18.84 -13.01 29.40
CA TYR A 382 -17.64 -13.06 30.24
C TYR A 382 -16.44 -13.66 29.48
N GLN A 383 -16.69 -14.66 28.67
CA GLN A 383 -15.68 -15.35 27.89
C GLN A 383 -14.93 -14.46 26.90
N PHE A 384 -15.60 -13.44 26.35
CA PHE A 384 -14.95 -12.43 25.51
C PHE A 384 -13.86 -11.68 26.29
N PHE A 385 -14.19 -11.20 27.48
CA PHE A 385 -13.23 -10.47 28.31
C PHE A 385 -12.11 -11.37 28.81
N LYS A 386 -12.41 -12.60 29.20
CA LYS A 386 -11.41 -13.61 29.59
C LYS A 386 -10.41 -13.85 28.46
N LYS A 387 -10.89 -14.15 27.24
CA LYS A 387 -10.08 -14.35 26.06
C LYS A 387 -9.21 -13.12 25.75
N SER A 388 -9.78 -11.91 25.84
CA SER A 388 -9.03 -10.67 25.60
C SER A 388 -7.86 -10.49 26.56
N ILE A 389 -8.04 -10.84 27.85
CA ILE A 389 -6.96 -10.79 28.85
C ILE A 389 -5.90 -11.86 28.56
N GLU A 390 -6.28 -13.08 28.22
CA GLU A 390 -5.39 -14.21 27.91
C GLU A 390 -4.52 -13.94 26.68
N GLU A 391 -5.10 -13.36 25.65
CA GLU A 391 -4.42 -13.02 24.40
C GLU A 391 -3.72 -11.65 24.42
N GLY A 392 -3.89 -10.88 25.49
CA GLY A 392 -3.35 -9.52 25.58
C GLY A 392 -3.94 -8.56 24.54
N THR A 393 -5.20 -8.79 24.13
CA THR A 393 -5.93 -7.93 23.19
C THR A 393 -6.79 -6.92 23.94
N ASP A 394 -6.86 -5.71 23.40
CA ASP A 394 -7.66 -4.63 23.99
C ASP A 394 -9.04 -4.57 23.31
N TYR A 395 -10.13 -4.43 24.08
CA TYR A 395 -11.44 -4.09 23.53
C TYR A 395 -11.65 -2.57 23.40
N TYR A 396 -10.80 -1.76 24.02
CA TYR A 396 -10.63 -0.34 23.72
C TYR A 396 -9.20 0.07 24.00
N SER A 397 -8.74 1.10 23.31
CA SER A 397 -7.42 1.68 23.56
C SER A 397 -7.41 3.18 23.27
N VAL A 398 -6.55 3.90 23.96
CA VAL A 398 -6.28 5.33 23.74
C VAL A 398 -4.78 5.50 23.55
N ASN A 399 -4.39 6.14 22.48
CA ASN A 399 -2.99 6.37 22.14
C ASN A 399 -2.78 7.84 21.75
N ASP A 400 -1.97 8.53 22.54
CA ASP A 400 -1.59 9.92 22.30
C ASP A 400 -0.15 9.99 21.79
N THR A 401 0.05 10.67 20.68
CA THR A 401 1.39 10.92 20.14
C THR A 401 1.61 12.42 19.93
N ARG A 402 2.83 12.88 20.21
CA ARG A 402 3.22 14.28 20.11
C ARG A 402 4.49 14.41 19.28
N ALA A 403 4.44 15.20 18.22
CA ALA A 403 5.60 15.56 17.42
C ALA A 403 5.88 17.06 17.54
N ARG A 404 7.13 17.38 17.86
CA ARG A 404 7.64 18.75 18.03
C ARG A 404 8.91 18.87 17.22
N ASN A 405 8.94 19.86 16.34
CA ASN A 405 10.08 20.12 15.49
C ASN A 405 10.41 21.60 15.50
N VAL A 406 11.70 21.91 15.48
CA VAL A 406 12.22 23.27 15.36
C VAL A 406 13.35 23.26 14.35
N ALA A 407 13.39 24.24 13.47
CA ALA A 407 14.46 24.37 12.50
C ALA A 407 14.88 25.84 12.32
N PHE A 408 16.17 26.03 12.07
CA PHE A 408 16.79 27.27 11.63
C PHE A 408 17.46 27.00 10.30
N PHE A 409 17.29 27.89 9.34
CA PHE A 409 17.85 27.73 8.01
C PHE A 409 18.33 29.01 7.40
N ALA A 410 19.34 28.88 6.54
CA ALA A 410 19.87 29.96 5.73
C ALA A 410 20.12 29.46 4.33
N ASN A 411 19.84 30.29 3.33
CA ASN A 411 20.21 30.07 1.94
C ASN A 411 20.83 31.35 1.39
N GLY A 412 21.95 31.23 0.70
CA GLY A 412 22.60 32.31 0.00
C GLY A 412 22.82 31.97 -1.45
N THR A 413 22.44 32.86 -2.37
CA THR A 413 22.73 32.74 -3.80
C THR A 413 23.50 33.98 -4.26
N TYR A 414 24.60 33.76 -4.95
CA TYR A 414 25.36 34.80 -5.58
C TYR A 414 25.55 34.48 -7.05
N SER A 415 25.24 35.43 -7.92
CA SER A 415 25.44 35.34 -9.35
C SER A 415 26.31 36.48 -9.84
N PHE A 416 27.37 36.13 -10.58
CA PHE A 416 28.28 37.10 -11.22
C PHE A 416 28.07 37.15 -12.72
N GLN A 417 27.67 38.31 -13.22
CA GLN A 417 27.40 38.58 -14.63
C GLN A 417 26.39 37.65 -15.29
N GLY A 418 25.52 36.96 -14.51
CA GLY A 418 24.66 35.91 -15.07
C GLY A 418 25.41 34.65 -15.48
N LYS A 419 26.75 34.65 -15.47
CA LYS A 419 27.57 33.53 -15.93
C LYS A 419 27.81 32.47 -14.88
N TYR A 420 28.18 32.87 -13.67
CA TYR A 420 28.54 31.98 -12.56
C TYR A 420 27.57 32.21 -11.43
N THR A 421 26.92 31.13 -11.00
CA THR A 421 26.02 31.18 -9.85
C THR A 421 26.48 30.16 -8.80
N LEU A 422 26.64 30.65 -7.58
CA LEU A 422 26.92 29.84 -6.41
C LEU A 422 25.73 29.89 -5.44
N ASN A 423 25.26 28.76 -4.97
CA ASN A 423 24.20 28.66 -3.98
C ASN A 423 24.67 27.81 -2.79
N GLY A 424 24.41 28.29 -1.59
CA GLY A 424 24.66 27.58 -0.35
C GLY A 424 23.43 27.55 0.52
N THR A 425 23.06 26.38 1.02
CA THR A 425 21.97 26.21 1.99
C THR A 425 22.48 25.49 3.22
N ILE A 426 22.09 25.94 4.39
CA ILE A 426 22.28 25.24 5.65
C ILE A 426 20.97 25.21 6.41
N ARG A 427 20.68 24.06 7.06
CA ARG A 427 19.52 23.87 7.92
C ARG A 427 19.95 23.11 9.18
N TYR A 428 19.58 23.63 10.31
CA TYR A 428 19.81 23.00 11.61
C TYR A 428 18.46 22.74 12.26
N GLU A 429 18.10 21.45 12.38
CA GLU A 429 16.79 21.08 12.90
C GLU A 429 16.87 20.10 14.06
N GLY A 430 15.85 20.14 14.92
CA GLY A 430 15.67 19.27 16.05
C GLY A 430 14.25 18.69 16.14
N THR A 431 14.15 17.45 16.62
CA THR A 431 12.87 16.77 16.85
C THR A 431 12.86 16.06 18.19
N ASN A 432 11.66 15.92 18.78
CA ASN A 432 11.49 15.15 20.01
C ASN A 432 11.39 13.64 19.80
N LYS A 433 11.34 13.17 18.53
CA LYS A 433 11.15 11.76 18.19
C LYS A 433 12.41 10.90 18.28
N LEU A 434 13.57 11.50 18.12
CA LEU A 434 14.86 10.79 18.12
C LEU A 434 15.49 10.76 19.50
N GLY A 435 16.58 9.99 19.66
CA GLY A 435 17.27 9.76 20.91
C GLY A 435 17.57 11.00 21.74
N LYS A 436 17.79 10.86 23.06
CA LYS A 436 18.00 11.99 23.99
C LYS A 436 19.29 12.76 23.76
N ALA A 437 20.33 12.14 23.22
CA ALA A 437 21.62 12.78 23.00
C ALA A 437 21.47 13.97 22.03
N ARG A 438 22.11 15.09 22.32
CA ARG A 438 22.04 16.28 21.46
C ARG A 438 22.43 15.99 20.02
N LYS A 439 23.49 15.21 19.80
CA LYS A 439 23.95 14.79 18.47
C LYS A 439 22.93 13.95 17.69
N SER A 440 22.05 13.24 18.39
CA SER A 440 21.01 12.43 17.80
C SER A 440 19.74 13.23 17.47
N ARG A 441 19.41 14.26 18.25
CA ARG A 441 18.22 15.10 18.06
C ARG A 441 18.41 16.23 17.08
N TRP A 442 19.62 16.78 17.03
CA TRP A 442 19.93 17.96 16.25
C TRP A 442 20.93 17.62 15.17
N LEU A 443 20.58 17.92 13.93
CA LEU A 443 21.42 17.62 12.77
C LEU A 443 21.52 18.84 11.88
N PRO A 444 22.73 19.29 11.52
CA PRO A 444 22.92 20.21 10.41
C PRO A 444 22.83 19.47 9.08
N THR A 445 21.99 19.94 8.18
CA THR A 445 21.96 19.55 6.78
C THR A 445 22.41 20.71 5.93
N TRP A 446 23.03 20.44 4.79
CA TRP A 446 23.56 21.48 3.93
C TRP A 446 23.61 21.06 2.48
N ASN A 447 23.64 22.07 1.59
CA ASN A 447 23.84 21.90 0.16
C ASN A 447 24.69 23.05 -0.37
N ILE A 448 25.65 22.71 -1.23
CA ILE A 448 26.44 23.66 -2.01
C ILE A 448 26.21 23.32 -3.47
N ALA A 449 25.81 24.29 -4.26
CA ALA A 449 25.57 24.13 -5.69
C ALA A 449 26.25 25.25 -6.49
N ALA A 450 26.74 24.90 -7.65
CA ALA A 450 27.31 25.85 -8.61
C ALA A 450 26.70 25.61 -9.99
N ALA A 451 26.50 26.69 -10.72
CA ALA A 451 26.08 26.68 -12.12
C ALA A 451 26.98 27.61 -12.93
N TRP A 452 27.37 27.12 -14.09
CA TRP A 452 28.08 27.92 -15.10
C TRP A 452 27.24 28.01 -16.36
N ASN A 453 26.77 29.21 -16.68
CA ASN A 453 26.05 29.54 -17.89
C ASN A 453 27.04 29.78 -19.00
N ILE A 454 27.51 28.73 -19.65
CA ILE A 454 28.57 28.76 -20.66
C ILE A 454 28.13 29.58 -21.87
N HIS A 455 26.82 29.59 -22.15
CA HIS A 455 26.26 30.37 -23.25
C HIS A 455 26.37 31.90 -23.08
N GLU A 456 26.64 32.41 -21.88
CA GLU A 456 26.92 33.81 -21.60
C GLU A 456 28.39 34.19 -21.85
N GLU A 457 29.25 33.22 -22.16
CA GLU A 457 30.67 33.49 -22.41
C GLU A 457 30.91 34.02 -23.84
N SER A 458 31.88 34.89 -24.00
CA SER A 458 32.19 35.51 -25.30
C SER A 458 32.63 34.50 -26.36
N PHE A 459 33.31 33.41 -25.95
CA PHE A 459 33.74 32.35 -26.86
C PHE A 459 32.57 31.50 -27.38
N PHE A 460 31.45 31.48 -26.69
CA PHE A 460 30.29 30.66 -27.02
C PHE A 460 29.55 31.22 -28.25
N LYS A 461 29.65 32.53 -28.55
CA LYS A 461 28.97 33.16 -29.68
C LYS A 461 29.22 32.49 -31.03
N ALA A 462 30.36 31.83 -31.19
CA ALA A 462 30.68 31.12 -32.43
C ALA A 462 29.82 29.87 -32.67
N VAL A 463 29.34 29.25 -31.58
CA VAL A 463 28.50 28.04 -31.61
C VAL A 463 27.03 28.31 -31.34
N GLU A 464 26.66 29.53 -30.91
CA GLU A 464 25.31 29.96 -30.55
C GLU A 464 24.23 29.63 -31.61
N PRO A 465 24.50 29.74 -32.94
CA PRO A 465 23.51 29.37 -33.95
C PRO A 465 23.06 27.91 -33.92
N ILE A 466 23.92 27.00 -33.41
CA ILE A 466 23.66 25.58 -33.31
C ILE A 466 23.28 25.22 -31.86
N LEU A 467 24.07 25.66 -30.88
CA LEU A 467 23.92 25.43 -29.46
C LEU A 467 23.55 26.76 -28.80
N SER A 468 22.24 27.02 -28.68
CA SER A 468 21.70 28.33 -28.23
C SER A 468 21.78 28.52 -26.73
N HIS A 469 21.88 27.43 -25.96
CA HIS A 469 21.96 27.45 -24.52
C HIS A 469 22.82 26.31 -24.04
N PHE A 470 23.70 26.60 -23.05
CA PHE A 470 24.47 25.57 -22.38
C PHE A 470 24.79 25.97 -20.94
N THR A 471 24.26 25.21 -19.99
CA THR A 471 24.54 25.40 -18.56
C THR A 471 25.06 24.09 -17.96
N LEU A 472 26.19 24.18 -17.26
CA LEU A 472 26.73 23.09 -16.43
C LEU A 472 26.33 23.35 -14.97
N LYS A 473 25.78 22.34 -14.32
CA LYS A 473 25.34 22.42 -12.92
C LYS A 473 26.02 21.32 -12.09
N THR A 474 26.37 21.64 -10.87
CA THR A 474 26.82 20.64 -9.91
C THR A 474 26.34 20.99 -8.52
N SER A 475 26.04 19.97 -7.71
CA SER A 475 25.72 20.17 -6.31
C SER A 475 26.25 19.02 -5.46
N TYR A 476 26.62 19.34 -4.23
CA TYR A 476 26.96 18.36 -3.22
C TYR A 476 26.24 18.69 -1.92
N SER A 477 25.58 17.68 -1.34
CA SER A 477 24.70 17.90 -0.19
C SER A 477 24.81 16.81 0.85
N LEU A 478 24.49 17.19 2.09
CA LEU A 478 24.08 16.29 3.18
C LEU A 478 22.62 16.57 3.50
N THR A 479 21.77 15.61 3.25
CA THR A 479 20.35 15.65 3.62
C THR A 479 20.05 14.58 4.66
N ALA A 480 18.91 14.71 5.34
CA ALA A 480 18.54 13.78 6.41
C ALA A 480 17.02 13.54 6.43
N ASP A 481 16.64 12.35 6.88
CA ASP A 481 15.27 11.96 7.14
C ASP A 481 15.13 11.43 8.57
N ARG A 482 13.93 11.53 9.13
CA ARG A 482 13.64 11.04 10.50
C ARG A 482 13.34 9.55 10.56
N GLY A 483 13.38 8.88 9.40
CA GLY A 483 12.97 7.49 9.27
C GLY A 483 11.46 7.30 9.42
N PRO A 484 11.00 6.07 9.66
CA PRO A 484 9.58 5.74 9.77
C PRO A 484 8.82 6.62 10.78
N ALA A 485 7.58 6.99 10.44
CA ALA A 485 6.80 7.99 11.17
C ALA A 485 6.48 7.62 12.63
N ASP A 486 6.44 6.35 12.94
CA ASP A 486 6.11 5.75 14.24
C ASP A 486 7.35 5.45 15.10
N VAL A 487 8.55 5.66 14.59
CA VAL A 487 9.79 5.48 15.36
C VAL A 487 9.94 6.60 16.37
N SER A 488 9.97 6.27 17.64
CA SER A 488 10.19 7.20 18.74
C SER A 488 10.79 6.48 19.95
N ASN A 489 12.13 6.37 19.98
CA ASN A 489 12.86 5.63 21.04
C ASN A 489 13.65 6.56 21.95
N SER A 490 13.12 7.74 22.25
CA SER A 490 13.80 8.69 23.14
C SER A 490 13.77 8.31 24.61
N MET A 491 12.90 7.35 25.01
CA MET A 491 12.74 6.88 26.38
C MET A 491 12.31 5.43 26.42
N MET A 492 12.66 4.72 27.48
CA MET A 492 12.09 3.41 27.78
C MET A 492 10.59 3.58 28.11
N ILE A 493 9.74 2.79 27.48
CA ILE A 493 8.30 2.81 27.70
C ILE A 493 7.90 1.54 28.42
N LEU A 494 7.39 1.72 29.64
CA LEU A 494 6.80 0.66 30.46
C LEU A 494 5.28 0.80 30.47
N LYS A 495 4.57 -0.29 30.37
CA LYS A 495 3.13 -0.37 30.52
C LYS A 495 2.78 -1.33 31.65
N SER A 496 1.88 -0.91 32.54
CA SER A 496 1.34 -1.81 33.57
C SER A 496 0.30 -2.72 32.97
N PHE A 497 0.19 -3.94 33.46
CA PHE A 497 -0.84 -4.87 33.10
C PHE A 497 -1.25 -5.70 34.32
N LYS A 498 -2.44 -6.27 34.29
CA LYS A 498 -2.92 -7.21 35.28
C LYS A 498 -2.93 -8.59 34.64
N PRO A 499 -2.03 -9.51 35.04
CA PRO A 499 -2.03 -10.87 34.51
C PRO A 499 -3.31 -11.59 34.90
N TYR A 500 -3.84 -12.38 34.00
CA TYR A 500 -4.96 -13.25 34.30
C TYR A 500 -4.51 -14.41 35.21
N ARG A 501 -5.15 -14.50 36.38
CA ARG A 501 -4.89 -15.52 37.39
C ARG A 501 -6.22 -16.17 37.81
N PRO A 502 -6.71 -17.22 37.13
CA PRO A 502 -8.07 -17.72 37.27
C PRO A 502 -8.40 -18.24 38.68
N PHE A 503 -7.41 -18.70 39.41
CA PHE A 503 -7.60 -19.36 40.70
C PHE A 503 -7.19 -18.51 41.91
N THR A 504 -6.90 -17.24 41.73
CA THR A 504 -6.53 -16.37 42.85
C THR A 504 -7.50 -15.19 42.97
N ASN A 505 -7.90 -14.89 44.20
CA ASN A 505 -8.69 -13.69 44.52
C ASN A 505 -7.81 -12.44 44.64
N VAL A 506 -6.50 -12.60 44.54
CA VAL A 506 -5.53 -11.48 44.61
C VAL A 506 -5.23 -10.97 43.22
N GLN A 507 -5.54 -9.70 42.98
CA GLN A 507 -5.17 -9.05 41.75
C GLN A 507 -3.70 -8.60 41.84
N GLU A 508 -2.85 -9.28 41.09
CA GLU A 508 -1.46 -8.85 40.90
C GLU A 508 -1.37 -7.82 39.77
N SER A 509 -0.46 -6.89 39.87
CA SER A 509 -0.09 -6.00 38.78
C SER A 509 1.35 -6.28 38.37
N GLY A 510 1.55 -6.33 37.05
CA GLY A 510 2.87 -6.45 36.45
C GLY A 510 3.19 -5.22 35.60
N MET A 511 4.45 -5.10 35.23
CA MET A 511 4.89 -4.16 34.22
C MET A 511 5.62 -4.88 33.12
N TYR A 512 5.35 -4.53 31.88
CA TYR A 512 6.11 -5.03 30.75
C TYR A 512 6.72 -3.88 29.95
N LEU A 513 7.85 -4.16 29.35
CA LEU A 513 8.55 -3.21 28.51
C LEU A 513 7.88 -3.15 27.13
N VAL A 514 7.32 -2.00 26.80
CA VAL A 514 6.74 -1.76 25.46
C VAL A 514 7.83 -1.46 24.47
N ASP A 515 8.78 -0.60 24.85
CA ASP A 515 9.86 -0.17 23.98
C ASP A 515 11.15 0.12 24.74
N LEU A 516 12.28 -0.26 24.15
CA LEU A 516 13.63 -0.02 24.70
C LEU A 516 14.09 1.38 24.33
N GLU A 517 14.70 2.06 25.29
CA GLU A 517 15.41 3.30 25.00
C GLU A 517 16.58 3.04 24.03
N ASN A 518 16.67 3.89 23.01
CA ASN A 518 17.83 4.01 22.16
C ASN A 518 18.27 5.49 22.10
N SER A 519 19.14 5.88 23.01
CA SER A 519 19.65 7.26 23.11
C SER A 519 20.48 7.68 21.89
N GLU A 520 21.03 6.71 21.16
CA GLU A 520 21.86 6.91 19.98
C GLU A 520 21.08 6.92 18.67
N LEU A 521 19.78 6.65 18.70
CA LEU A 521 18.94 6.68 17.51
C LEU A 521 18.98 8.07 16.87
N THR A 522 19.46 8.15 15.64
CA THR A 522 19.64 9.40 14.91
C THR A 522 18.95 9.37 13.55
N TYR A 523 18.97 10.52 12.86
CA TYR A 523 18.45 10.64 11.50
C TYR A 523 19.11 9.67 10.53
N GLU A 524 18.35 9.19 9.58
CA GLU A 524 18.87 8.64 8.34
C GLU A 524 19.53 9.77 7.54
N LYS A 525 20.72 9.54 7.02
CA LYS A 525 21.52 10.55 6.36
C LYS A 525 21.86 10.16 4.93
N LYS A 526 21.99 11.16 4.07
CA LYS A 526 22.33 10.96 2.67
C LYS A 526 23.31 12.04 2.20
N HIS A 527 24.48 11.60 1.74
CA HIS A 527 25.33 12.42 0.87
C HIS A 527 24.90 12.21 -0.58
N GLU A 528 24.81 13.31 -1.32
CA GLU A 528 24.48 13.28 -2.74
C GLU A 528 25.36 14.22 -3.53
N LEU A 529 26.00 13.69 -4.57
CA LEU A 529 26.65 14.45 -5.64
C LEU A 529 25.75 14.39 -6.86
N ASN A 530 25.42 15.56 -7.43
CA ASN A 530 24.70 15.69 -8.68
C ASN A 530 25.53 16.53 -9.66
N ILE A 531 25.60 16.08 -10.92
CA ILE A 531 26.21 16.81 -12.04
C ILE A 531 25.20 16.82 -13.17
N GLY A 532 24.83 17.99 -13.61
CA GLY A 532 23.81 18.17 -14.65
C GLY A 532 24.22 19.13 -15.75
N VAL A 533 23.65 18.93 -16.92
CA VAL A 533 23.80 19.82 -18.06
C VAL A 533 22.44 20.18 -18.64
N ASP A 534 22.23 21.43 -18.96
CA ASP A 534 21.09 21.90 -19.72
C ASP A 534 21.60 22.48 -21.07
N MET A 535 21.05 21.96 -22.16
CA MET A 535 21.42 22.35 -23.51
C MET A 535 20.20 22.71 -24.36
N GLY A 536 20.28 23.79 -25.13
CA GLY A 536 19.28 24.17 -26.12
C GLY A 536 19.93 24.29 -27.49
N PHE A 537 19.37 23.63 -28.47
CA PHE A 537 19.87 23.65 -29.83
C PHE A 537 18.87 24.34 -30.77
N LEU A 538 19.39 24.99 -31.81
CA LEU A 538 18.62 25.60 -32.90
C LEU A 538 17.52 26.55 -32.39
N ASP A 539 17.91 27.58 -31.66
CA ASP A 539 17.01 28.54 -30.98
C ASP A 539 16.03 27.86 -30.04
N ASN A 540 16.54 26.92 -29.24
CA ASN A 540 15.75 26.11 -28.28
C ASN A 540 14.61 25.30 -28.94
N ARG A 541 14.80 24.87 -30.18
CA ARG A 541 13.90 23.89 -30.81
C ARG A 541 14.10 22.50 -30.25
N ILE A 542 15.34 22.21 -29.81
CA ILE A 542 15.67 20.94 -29.10
C ILE A 542 16.25 21.36 -27.76
N ASN A 543 15.61 20.95 -26.67
CA ASN A 543 16.08 21.20 -25.32
C ASN A 543 16.39 19.86 -24.66
N LEU A 544 17.60 19.76 -24.12
CA LEU A 544 18.11 18.57 -23.43
C LEU A 544 18.54 18.96 -22.03
N SER A 545 17.99 18.24 -21.03
CA SER A 545 18.51 18.24 -19.67
C SER A 545 18.98 16.84 -19.32
N ALA A 546 20.18 16.70 -18.80
CA ALA A 546 20.73 15.43 -18.36
C ALA A 546 21.41 15.62 -17.01
N ASP A 547 21.04 14.78 -16.05
CA ASP A 547 21.55 14.79 -14.69
C ASP A 547 22.09 13.40 -14.33
N TRP A 548 23.28 13.36 -13.80
CA TRP A 548 23.87 12.17 -13.17
C TRP A 548 23.99 12.41 -11.69
N TYR A 549 23.62 11.43 -10.88
CA TYR A 549 23.75 11.51 -9.43
C TYR A 549 24.38 10.25 -8.82
N SER A 550 25.05 10.47 -7.70
CA SER A 550 25.57 9.43 -6.82
C SER A 550 25.19 9.74 -5.38
N ARG A 551 24.55 8.79 -4.71
CA ARG A 551 24.02 8.91 -3.36
C ARG A 551 24.65 7.87 -2.46
N ASN A 552 25.03 8.27 -1.26
CA ASN A 552 25.44 7.38 -0.19
C ASN A 552 24.53 7.62 1.01
N ASN A 553 23.63 6.68 1.26
CA ASN A 553 22.69 6.71 2.38
C ASN A 553 23.26 5.87 3.50
N PHE A 554 23.26 6.40 4.71
CA PHE A 554 23.83 5.75 5.90
C PHE A 554 23.01 6.06 7.14
N ASP A 555 23.25 5.31 8.19
CA ASP A 555 22.44 5.37 9.42
C ASP A 555 20.94 5.07 9.17
N LEU A 556 20.61 4.21 8.17
CA LEU A 556 19.25 3.83 7.88
C LEU A 556 18.63 3.06 9.06
N ILE A 557 17.40 3.42 9.40
CA ILE A 557 16.71 2.90 10.58
C ILE A 557 15.97 1.60 10.22
N GLY A 558 16.21 0.58 11.01
CA GLY A 558 15.56 -0.70 10.88
C GLY A 558 15.44 -1.44 12.20
N ILE A 559 14.84 -2.61 12.15
CA ILE A 559 14.68 -3.48 13.30
C ILE A 559 15.94 -4.31 13.47
N VAL A 560 16.51 -4.28 14.67
CA VAL A 560 17.61 -5.16 15.08
C VAL A 560 17.15 -6.09 16.20
N ASN A 561 17.48 -7.37 16.07
CA ASN A 561 17.23 -8.33 17.13
C ASN A 561 18.16 -8.08 18.32
N SER A 562 17.59 -8.05 19.51
CA SER A 562 18.32 -7.97 20.77
C SER A 562 18.45 -9.36 21.39
N GLN A 563 19.33 -9.52 22.35
CA GLN A 563 19.53 -10.78 23.07
C GLN A 563 18.37 -11.11 24.05
N GLY A 564 17.24 -10.42 23.96
CA GLY A 564 16.09 -10.61 24.84
C GLY A 564 16.26 -10.00 26.25
N VAL A 565 17.35 -9.29 26.49
CA VAL A 565 17.57 -8.57 27.75
C VAL A 565 16.48 -7.51 27.93
N GLY A 566 15.84 -7.48 29.09
CA GLY A 566 14.70 -6.62 29.37
C GLY A 566 13.36 -7.10 28.75
N GLY A 567 13.32 -8.35 28.25
CA GLY A 567 12.08 -8.95 27.70
C GLY A 567 11.72 -8.50 26.28
N LYS A 568 12.62 -7.79 25.58
CA LYS A 568 12.43 -7.42 24.17
C LYS A 568 13.46 -8.11 23.29
N ILE A 569 12.97 -8.71 22.19
CA ILE A 569 13.78 -9.42 21.21
C ILE A 569 14.15 -8.53 20.00
N ALA A 570 13.54 -7.37 19.88
CA ALA A 570 13.76 -6.45 18.77
C ALA A 570 13.70 -4.98 19.22
N LYS A 571 14.50 -4.12 18.61
CA LYS A 571 14.47 -2.66 18.78
C LYS A 571 14.77 -1.94 17.47
N MET A 572 14.37 -0.68 17.37
CA MET A 572 14.76 0.19 16.26
C MET A 572 16.15 0.76 16.47
N ALA A 573 17.00 0.70 15.46
CA ALA A 573 18.36 1.23 15.47
C ALA A 573 18.80 1.66 14.07
N ASN A 574 19.87 2.45 14.01
CA ASN A 574 20.54 2.75 12.75
C ASN A 574 21.43 1.56 12.38
N ILE A 575 21.03 0.76 11.41
CA ILE A 575 21.59 -0.57 11.14
C ILE A 575 22.02 -0.81 9.71
N ALA A 576 21.75 0.10 8.80
CA ALA A 576 22.01 -0.16 7.39
C ALA A 576 22.62 1.05 6.67
N SER A 577 23.34 0.74 5.60
CA SER A 577 23.81 1.72 4.62
C SER A 577 23.54 1.22 3.22
N MET A 578 23.34 2.13 2.27
CA MET A 578 23.16 1.81 0.86
C MET A 578 23.76 2.88 -0.05
N LYS A 579 24.17 2.47 -1.23
CA LYS A 579 24.58 3.37 -2.32
C LYS A 579 23.53 3.34 -3.42
N SER A 580 23.34 4.46 -4.08
CA SER A 580 22.54 4.52 -5.32
C SER A 580 23.18 5.51 -6.30
N HIS A 581 23.03 5.22 -7.57
CA HIS A 581 23.46 6.09 -8.65
C HIS A 581 22.47 5.98 -9.80
N GLY A 582 22.39 7.05 -10.58
CA GLY A 582 21.47 7.06 -11.69
C GLY A 582 21.74 8.20 -12.66
N ILE A 583 21.04 8.12 -13.79
CA ILE A 583 21.01 9.16 -14.81
C ILE A 583 19.56 9.48 -15.14
N GLU A 584 19.28 10.76 -15.22
CA GLU A 584 18.00 11.30 -15.64
C GLU A 584 18.20 12.14 -16.90
N PHE A 585 17.28 12.01 -17.83
CA PHE A 585 17.39 12.63 -19.13
C PHE A 585 16.01 13.12 -19.58
N THR A 586 15.92 14.38 -19.96
CA THR A 586 14.70 15.01 -20.51
C THR A 586 15.04 15.65 -21.84
N LEU A 587 14.33 15.26 -22.87
CA LEU A 587 14.44 15.81 -24.21
C LEU A 587 13.09 16.37 -24.63
N SER A 588 13.05 17.69 -24.91
CA SER A 588 11.87 18.35 -25.46
C SER A 588 12.20 18.91 -26.83
N THR A 589 11.39 18.59 -27.83
CA THR A 589 11.61 19.01 -29.20
C THR A 589 10.39 19.69 -29.81
N LYS A 590 10.62 20.75 -30.55
CA LYS A 590 9.64 21.41 -31.44
C LYS A 590 9.87 20.88 -32.84
N ASN A 591 9.25 19.79 -33.22
CA ASN A 591 9.51 19.08 -34.47
C ASN A 591 9.06 19.89 -35.66
N ILE A 592 7.83 20.40 -35.60
CA ILE A 592 7.24 21.26 -36.62
C ILE A 592 6.58 22.43 -35.94
N VAL A 593 6.88 23.64 -36.44
CA VAL A 593 6.24 24.90 -36.00
C VAL A 593 5.85 25.66 -37.20
N THR A 594 4.56 25.77 -37.47
CA THR A 594 3.99 26.61 -38.56
C THR A 594 2.85 27.44 -38.00
N LYS A 595 2.26 28.31 -38.85
CA LYS A 595 1.14 29.17 -38.46
C LYS A 595 -0.07 28.34 -37.96
N ASP A 596 -0.37 27.22 -38.61
CA ASP A 596 -1.59 26.43 -38.37
C ASP A 596 -1.33 25.07 -37.72
N PHE A 597 -0.10 24.58 -37.73
CA PHE A 597 0.26 23.24 -37.21
C PHE A 597 1.57 23.29 -36.43
N ASP A 598 1.50 22.80 -35.18
CA ASP A 598 2.66 22.58 -34.36
C ASP A 598 2.69 21.09 -33.89
N TRP A 599 3.88 20.53 -33.90
CA TRP A 599 4.14 19.21 -33.34
C TRP A 599 5.34 19.31 -32.38
N ASN A 600 5.08 18.99 -31.09
CA ASN A 600 6.10 18.91 -30.04
C ASN A 600 6.18 17.49 -29.48
N SER A 601 7.40 17.07 -29.12
CA SER A 601 7.61 15.77 -28.44
C SER A 601 8.42 15.97 -27.18
N ASP A 602 8.04 15.25 -26.13
CA ASP A 602 8.74 15.19 -24.85
C ASP A 602 9.13 13.75 -24.57
N PHE A 603 10.41 13.51 -24.26
CA PHE A 603 10.93 12.22 -23.85
C PHE A 603 11.64 12.37 -22.53
N ILE A 604 11.23 11.54 -21.55
CA ILE A 604 11.84 11.47 -20.23
C ILE A 604 12.35 10.05 -20.03
N PHE A 605 13.57 9.95 -19.55
CA PHE A 605 14.22 8.70 -19.22
C PHE A 605 14.92 8.82 -17.86
N SER A 606 14.76 7.83 -17.02
CA SER A 606 15.47 7.68 -15.76
C SER A 606 15.96 6.25 -15.61
N ASN A 607 17.24 6.11 -15.27
CA ASN A 607 17.83 4.84 -14.85
C ASN A 607 18.41 5.01 -13.45
N SER A 608 18.03 4.14 -12.53
CA SER A 608 18.47 4.17 -11.14
C SER A 608 18.83 2.77 -10.65
N LYS A 609 19.97 2.64 -9.99
CA LYS A 609 20.40 1.41 -9.30
C LYS A 609 20.74 1.73 -7.86
N ASN A 610 20.35 0.83 -6.98
CA ASN A 610 20.71 0.89 -5.56
C ASN A 610 21.29 -0.45 -5.10
N GLU A 611 22.10 -0.40 -4.05
CA GLU A 611 22.77 -1.56 -3.45
C GLU A 611 22.93 -1.32 -1.95
N VAL A 612 22.55 -2.29 -1.14
CA VAL A 612 22.79 -2.32 0.31
C VAL A 612 24.24 -2.64 0.55
N THR A 613 24.97 -1.74 1.20
CA THR A 613 26.43 -1.85 1.42
C THR A 613 26.79 -2.32 2.82
N ASP A 614 25.87 -2.21 3.77
CA ASP A 614 26.01 -2.69 5.15
C ASP A 614 24.64 -2.97 5.73
N LEU A 615 24.44 -4.11 6.38
CA LEU A 615 23.17 -4.48 6.98
C LEU A 615 23.40 -5.38 8.21
N LYS A 616 23.03 -4.88 9.39
CA LYS A 616 23.24 -5.58 10.69
C LYS A 616 22.09 -6.55 11.05
N SER A 617 21.26 -6.93 10.11
CA SER A 617 20.20 -7.90 10.32
C SER A 617 20.21 -8.96 9.23
N ASN A 618 19.90 -10.22 9.61
CA ASN A 618 19.81 -11.34 8.68
C ASN A 618 18.34 -11.59 8.35
N ALA A 619 18.00 -11.48 7.08
CA ALA A 619 16.69 -11.84 6.56
C ALA A 619 16.50 -13.36 6.55
N SER A 620 15.30 -13.82 6.85
CA SER A 620 14.93 -15.23 6.66
C SER A 620 14.58 -15.52 5.20
N ILE A 621 14.53 -16.81 4.83
CA ILE A 621 14.11 -17.23 3.50
C ILE A 621 12.75 -16.62 3.16
N ILE A 622 11.77 -16.68 4.09
CA ILE A 622 10.43 -16.11 3.82
C ILE A 622 10.48 -14.61 3.55
N ASP A 623 11.34 -13.85 4.23
CA ASP A 623 11.50 -12.42 3.97
C ASP A 623 12.01 -12.16 2.55
N LEU A 624 13.01 -12.93 2.11
CA LEU A 624 13.70 -12.80 0.82
C LEU A 624 12.83 -13.20 -0.38
N VAL A 625 11.98 -14.23 -0.20
CA VAL A 625 11.19 -14.79 -1.31
C VAL A 625 9.83 -14.14 -1.48
N THR A 626 9.37 -13.31 -0.53
CA THR A 626 8.09 -12.60 -0.67
C THR A 626 8.10 -11.58 -1.80
N GLY A 627 6.95 -11.38 -2.43
CA GLY A 627 6.81 -10.51 -3.61
C GLY A 627 7.15 -9.03 -3.39
N SER A 628 7.21 -8.57 -2.14
CA SER A 628 7.63 -7.21 -1.80
C SER A 628 9.12 -6.96 -2.00
N GLY A 629 9.94 -8.03 -2.10
CA GLY A 629 11.37 -7.97 -2.02
C GLY A 629 11.87 -7.60 -0.62
N PHE A 630 13.13 -7.90 -0.33
CA PHE A 630 13.74 -7.60 0.97
C PHE A 630 15.21 -7.21 0.82
N ALA A 631 15.70 -6.43 1.81
CA ALA A 631 17.07 -5.96 1.83
C ALA A 631 18.06 -7.10 2.18
N ARG A 632 19.12 -7.20 1.38
CA ARG A 632 20.26 -8.08 1.61
C ARG A 632 21.54 -7.37 1.18
N GLU A 633 22.62 -7.51 1.94
CA GLU A 633 23.91 -6.89 1.62
C GLU A 633 24.43 -7.36 0.24
N GLY A 634 24.92 -6.43 -0.56
CA GLY A 634 25.36 -6.66 -1.96
C GLY A 634 24.24 -6.66 -2.99
N TYR A 635 22.96 -6.47 -2.58
CA TYR A 635 21.81 -6.50 -3.46
C TYR A 635 20.96 -5.21 -3.29
N PRO A 636 20.01 -4.97 -4.22
CA PRO A 636 19.05 -3.86 -4.07
C PRO A 636 18.25 -3.96 -2.76
N VAL A 637 17.81 -2.82 -2.24
CA VAL A 637 16.99 -2.73 -1.01
C VAL A 637 15.75 -3.62 -1.05
N ARG A 638 15.17 -3.78 -2.24
CA ARG A 638 14.03 -4.66 -2.48
C ARG A 638 14.39 -5.70 -3.51
N GLY A 639 15.40 -6.52 -3.19
CA GLY A 639 15.80 -7.68 -3.99
C GLY A 639 14.79 -8.80 -3.86
N LEU A 640 14.40 -9.40 -4.99
CA LEU A 640 13.56 -10.59 -5.04
C LEU A 640 14.45 -11.82 -5.20
N PHE A 641 14.26 -12.78 -4.32
CA PHE A 641 14.95 -14.06 -4.36
C PHE A 641 13.96 -15.19 -4.53
N SER A 642 14.40 -16.31 -5.07
CA SER A 642 13.58 -17.49 -5.32
C SER A 642 14.23 -18.76 -4.81
N ILE A 643 13.40 -19.72 -4.42
CA ILE A 643 13.82 -21.09 -4.13
C ILE A 643 14.12 -21.78 -5.48
N PRO A 644 15.32 -22.39 -5.64
CA PRO A 644 15.66 -23.05 -6.91
C PRO A 644 14.77 -24.27 -7.18
N PHE A 645 13.95 -24.19 -8.22
CA PHE A 645 13.08 -25.27 -8.67
C PHE A 645 13.85 -26.19 -9.62
N LEU A 646 13.81 -27.50 -9.37
CA LEU A 646 14.56 -28.50 -10.13
C LEU A 646 13.68 -29.38 -11.04
N GLY A 647 12.40 -29.01 -11.18
CA GLY A 647 11.44 -29.84 -11.90
C GLY A 647 10.53 -30.64 -10.98
N LEU A 648 9.79 -31.58 -11.55
CA LEU A 648 8.90 -32.49 -10.83
C LEU A 648 9.55 -33.87 -10.68
N ASN A 649 9.24 -34.57 -9.57
CA ASN A 649 9.61 -35.96 -9.43
C ASN A 649 8.63 -36.89 -10.15
N GLU A 650 8.87 -38.23 -10.13
CA GLU A 650 8.03 -39.26 -10.76
C GLU A 650 6.58 -39.27 -10.28
N ASP A 651 6.30 -38.71 -9.09
CA ASP A 651 4.96 -38.55 -8.50
C ASP A 651 4.32 -37.20 -8.80
N GLY A 652 5.02 -36.32 -9.54
CA GLY A 652 4.56 -34.99 -9.93
C GLY A 652 4.71 -33.93 -8.83
N PHE A 653 5.43 -34.18 -7.75
CA PHE A 653 5.72 -33.18 -6.72
C PHE A 653 6.93 -32.33 -7.10
N PRO A 654 6.91 -31.05 -6.74
CA PRO A 654 8.00 -30.15 -7.07
C PRO A 654 9.25 -30.45 -6.22
N MET A 655 10.42 -30.46 -6.88
CA MET A 655 11.72 -30.65 -6.25
C MET A 655 12.49 -29.34 -6.19
N PHE A 656 13.23 -29.16 -5.11
CA PHE A 656 14.00 -27.95 -4.85
C PHE A 656 15.41 -28.28 -4.41
N ARG A 657 16.34 -27.38 -4.67
CA ARG A 657 17.67 -27.40 -4.04
C ARG A 657 17.57 -26.78 -2.65
N ASN A 658 18.04 -27.47 -1.64
CA ASN A 658 18.12 -27.01 -0.26
C ASN A 658 19.46 -26.29 0.03
N SER A 659 19.56 -25.67 1.21
CA SER A 659 20.74 -24.94 1.68
C SER A 659 22.02 -25.78 1.78
N ASP A 660 21.90 -27.09 2.00
CA ASP A 660 23.02 -28.04 2.04
C ASP A 660 23.38 -28.63 0.65
N GLY A 661 22.69 -28.15 -0.41
CA GLY A 661 22.84 -28.64 -1.78
C GLY A 661 22.05 -29.91 -2.11
N SER A 662 21.36 -30.50 -1.14
CA SER A 662 20.52 -31.69 -1.36
C SER A 662 19.27 -31.32 -2.17
N VAL A 663 18.68 -32.36 -2.81
CA VAL A 663 17.39 -32.25 -3.49
C VAL A 663 16.29 -32.64 -2.51
N THR A 664 15.32 -31.76 -2.32
CA THR A 664 14.19 -31.99 -1.39
C THR A 664 12.86 -31.66 -2.03
N VAL A 665 11.79 -32.24 -1.51
CA VAL A 665 10.40 -31.87 -1.81
C VAL A 665 9.80 -31.02 -0.69
N THR A 666 10.11 -31.33 0.58
CA THR A 666 9.41 -30.81 1.76
C THR A 666 10.27 -30.06 2.78
N ASP A 667 11.61 -30.13 2.70
CA ASP A 667 12.50 -29.74 3.79
C ASP A 667 13.00 -28.29 3.70
N ILE A 668 12.37 -27.45 2.89
CA ILE A 668 12.69 -26.01 2.88
C ILE A 668 12.22 -25.37 4.18
N ASN A 669 13.17 -24.83 4.94
CA ASN A 669 12.90 -24.12 6.18
C ASN A 669 12.77 -22.62 5.92
N PHE A 670 11.56 -22.10 5.80
CA PHE A 670 11.31 -20.67 5.55
C PHE A 670 11.86 -19.72 6.61
N GLN A 671 12.16 -20.20 7.81
CA GLN A 671 12.72 -19.40 8.90
C GLN A 671 14.26 -19.39 8.94
N GLU A 672 14.95 -20.15 8.06
CA GLU A 672 16.40 -20.17 7.92
C GLU A 672 16.93 -18.77 7.61
N ARG A 673 18.02 -18.35 8.27
CA ARG A 673 18.63 -17.01 8.18
C ARG A 673 20.11 -17.03 7.86
N GLU A 674 20.80 -18.12 8.16
CA GLU A 674 22.26 -18.22 8.03
C GLU A 674 22.66 -18.76 6.65
N ASN A 675 21.96 -19.79 6.19
CA ASN A 675 22.27 -20.50 4.95
C ASN A 675 21.29 -20.13 3.84
N VAL A 676 21.32 -18.88 3.39
CA VAL A 676 20.38 -18.35 2.36
C VAL A 676 21.04 -18.14 0.99
N ASP A 677 22.32 -18.48 0.84
CA ASP A 677 23.09 -18.24 -0.40
C ASP A 677 22.67 -19.13 -1.58
N PHE A 678 21.95 -20.22 -1.30
CA PHE A 678 21.44 -21.11 -2.33
C PHE A 678 20.25 -20.51 -3.12
N LEU A 679 19.64 -19.44 -2.62
CA LEU A 679 18.54 -18.78 -3.29
C LEU A 679 19.00 -18.08 -4.57
N ILE A 680 18.16 -18.13 -5.58
CA ILE A 680 18.39 -17.43 -6.86
C ILE A 680 17.96 -15.96 -6.70
N TYR A 681 18.87 -15.04 -7.00
CA TYR A 681 18.54 -13.64 -7.13
C TYR A 681 17.87 -13.37 -8.48
N GLU A 682 16.64 -12.91 -8.49
CA GLU A 682 15.84 -12.67 -9.70
C GLU A 682 16.01 -11.24 -10.25
N GLY A 683 16.20 -10.29 -9.37
CA GLY A 683 16.29 -8.88 -9.69
C GLY A 683 15.57 -7.99 -8.65
N PRO A 684 15.57 -6.67 -8.84
CA PRO A 684 14.83 -5.77 -7.98
C PRO A 684 13.32 -5.87 -8.24
N THR A 685 12.51 -5.66 -7.21
CA THR A 685 11.06 -5.47 -7.38
C THR A 685 10.71 -4.05 -7.82
N ASP A 686 11.59 -3.08 -7.56
CA ASP A 686 11.43 -1.73 -8.03
C ASP A 686 12.00 -1.57 -9.44
N PRO A 687 11.33 -0.83 -10.32
CA PRO A 687 11.82 -0.56 -11.67
C PRO A 687 13.16 0.17 -11.64
N THR A 688 14.11 -0.28 -12.45
CA THR A 688 15.39 0.42 -12.64
C THR A 688 15.37 1.40 -13.79
N ILE A 689 14.45 1.25 -14.72
CA ILE A 689 14.26 2.15 -15.87
C ILE A 689 12.80 2.61 -15.87
N THR A 690 12.61 3.94 -15.85
CA THR A 690 11.28 4.56 -15.93
C THR A 690 11.33 5.75 -16.86
N GLY A 691 10.18 6.09 -17.43
CA GLY A 691 10.11 7.28 -18.24
C GLY A 691 8.77 7.47 -18.93
N SER A 692 8.76 8.46 -19.81
CA SER A 692 7.58 8.79 -20.61
C SER A 692 7.94 9.29 -21.99
N PHE A 693 7.02 9.12 -22.91
CA PHE A 693 7.08 9.69 -24.24
C PHE A 693 5.76 10.36 -24.56
N GLY A 694 5.81 11.69 -24.76
CA GLY A 694 4.66 12.53 -25.06
C GLY A 694 4.76 13.14 -26.44
N ASN A 695 3.61 13.24 -27.12
CA ASN A 695 3.47 14.01 -28.36
C ASN A 695 2.27 14.94 -28.23
N ILE A 696 2.48 16.20 -28.64
CA ILE A 696 1.46 17.23 -28.64
C ILE A 696 1.36 17.74 -30.07
N PHE A 697 0.20 17.56 -30.67
CA PHE A 697 -0.15 18.06 -31.98
C PHE A 697 -1.17 19.19 -31.84
N ARG A 698 -0.89 20.33 -32.37
CA ARG A 698 -1.85 21.44 -32.46
C ARG A 698 -2.13 21.76 -33.93
N TYR A 699 -3.37 21.71 -34.29
CA TYR A 699 -3.82 22.16 -35.62
C TYR A 699 -4.95 23.17 -35.44
N LYS A 700 -4.65 24.43 -35.72
CA LYS A 700 -5.56 25.57 -35.51
C LYS A 700 -6.09 25.57 -34.05
N ASN A 701 -7.37 25.30 -33.87
CA ASN A 701 -8.05 25.26 -32.54
C ASN A 701 -8.05 23.88 -31.90
N PHE A 702 -7.60 22.83 -32.60
CA PHE A 702 -7.53 21.47 -32.07
C PHE A 702 -6.16 21.19 -31.43
N ARG A 703 -6.15 20.52 -30.28
CA ARG A 703 -4.93 20.09 -29.65
C ARG A 703 -5.07 18.61 -29.22
N LEU A 704 -4.29 17.75 -29.84
CA LEU A 704 -4.20 16.33 -29.49
C LEU A 704 -2.93 16.09 -28.66
N ASN A 705 -3.10 15.56 -27.45
CA ASN A 705 -2.00 15.10 -26.61
C ASN A 705 -2.04 13.57 -26.54
N ILE A 706 -0.88 12.92 -26.70
CA ILE A 706 -0.70 11.48 -26.54
C ILE A 706 0.49 11.26 -25.63
N PHE A 707 0.26 10.62 -24.46
CA PHE A 707 1.31 10.32 -23.50
C PHE A 707 1.39 8.83 -23.18
N LEU A 708 2.58 8.29 -23.36
CA LEU A 708 2.96 6.95 -22.97
C LEU A 708 3.88 7.03 -21.76
N THR A 709 3.71 6.11 -20.81
CA THR A 709 4.68 5.87 -19.73
C THR A 709 5.22 4.46 -19.85
N TYR A 710 6.47 4.28 -19.47
CA TYR A 710 7.11 2.97 -19.45
C TYR A 710 7.88 2.73 -18.15
N SER A 711 7.98 1.46 -17.79
CA SER A 711 8.67 1.00 -16.60
C SER A 711 9.25 -0.37 -16.88
N PHE A 712 10.55 -0.56 -16.62
CA PHE A 712 11.27 -1.79 -16.92
C PHE A 712 12.33 -2.12 -15.87
N GLY A 713 12.86 -3.35 -15.92
CA GLY A 713 13.99 -3.78 -15.13
C GLY A 713 13.63 -4.26 -13.71
N ASN A 714 12.34 -4.43 -13.43
CA ASN A 714 11.86 -5.04 -12.20
C ASN A 714 11.29 -6.44 -12.43
N LYS A 715 11.31 -7.24 -11.38
CA LYS A 715 10.71 -8.56 -11.32
C LYS A 715 9.51 -8.56 -10.38
N ILE A 716 8.54 -9.41 -10.70
CA ILE A 716 7.35 -9.60 -9.87
C ILE A 716 7.19 -11.08 -9.53
N ARG A 717 6.81 -11.36 -8.28
CA ARG A 717 6.33 -12.67 -7.86
C ARG A 717 4.88 -12.82 -8.27
N LEU A 718 4.56 -13.91 -8.98
CA LEU A 718 3.18 -14.25 -9.29
C LEU A 718 2.45 -14.67 -8.00
N ASP A 719 1.15 -14.39 -7.96
CA ASP A 719 0.33 -14.76 -6.80
C ASP A 719 0.38 -16.26 -6.51
N PRO A 720 0.32 -16.68 -5.24
CA PRO A 720 0.24 -18.08 -4.86
C PRO A 720 -1.01 -18.73 -5.41
N VAL A 721 -0.86 -19.82 -6.13
CA VAL A 721 -1.96 -20.51 -6.81
C VAL A 721 -2.01 -22.01 -6.51
N PHE A 722 -0.90 -22.60 -6.09
CA PHE A 722 -0.81 -24.04 -5.80
C PHE A 722 -0.93 -24.29 -4.31
N SER A 723 -1.66 -25.34 -3.94
CA SER A 723 -1.92 -25.73 -2.56
C SER A 723 -1.96 -27.24 -2.42
N ASN A 724 -1.68 -27.73 -1.24
CA ASN A 724 -1.90 -29.14 -0.88
C ASN A 724 -3.32 -29.41 -0.40
N LYS A 725 -4.14 -28.37 -0.25
CA LYS A 725 -5.58 -28.47 0.06
C LYS A 725 -6.37 -27.86 -1.08
N TYR A 726 -7.36 -28.56 -1.53
CA TYR A 726 -8.16 -28.16 -2.68
C TYR A 726 -9.62 -28.06 -2.29
N THR A 727 -10.23 -26.91 -2.63
CA THR A 727 -11.65 -26.64 -2.46
C THR A 727 -12.26 -26.29 -3.81
N ASP A 728 -13.57 -26.44 -3.92
CA ASP A 728 -14.34 -26.02 -5.09
C ASP A 728 -14.85 -24.57 -4.99
N LEU A 729 -14.32 -23.78 -4.03
CA LEU A 729 -14.57 -22.35 -3.90
C LEU A 729 -13.61 -21.49 -4.72
N THR A 730 -12.35 -21.89 -4.81
CA THR A 730 -11.28 -21.03 -5.31
C THR A 730 -11.13 -21.09 -6.82
N ALA A 731 -10.82 -19.96 -7.43
CA ALA A 731 -10.41 -19.91 -8.84
C ALA A 731 -9.10 -20.68 -9.05
N MET A 732 -8.93 -21.18 -10.26
CA MET A 732 -7.71 -21.88 -10.68
C MET A 732 -7.11 -21.21 -11.91
N PRO A 733 -5.77 -21.09 -12.00
CA PRO A 733 -5.13 -20.54 -13.18
C PRO A 733 -5.23 -21.50 -14.37
N LYS A 734 -5.28 -20.95 -15.59
CA LYS A 734 -5.36 -21.74 -16.83
C LYS A 734 -4.21 -22.72 -17.00
N GLU A 735 -3.05 -22.42 -16.42
CA GLU A 735 -1.88 -23.31 -16.46
C GLU A 735 -2.11 -24.68 -15.81
N TYR A 736 -3.09 -24.80 -14.88
CA TYR A 736 -3.49 -26.10 -14.32
C TYR A 736 -3.96 -27.12 -15.38
N LYS A 737 -4.29 -26.70 -16.59
CA LYS A 737 -4.59 -27.61 -17.70
C LYS A 737 -3.40 -28.50 -18.07
N ASN A 738 -2.19 -27.97 -17.88
CA ASN A 738 -0.94 -28.62 -18.22
C ASN A 738 -0.26 -29.25 -16.99
N ARG A 739 -1.01 -29.46 -15.89
CA ARG A 739 -0.47 -30.09 -14.69
C ARG A 739 -0.06 -31.53 -14.94
N TRP A 740 0.85 -32.01 -14.12
CA TRP A 740 1.22 -33.44 -14.09
C TRP A 740 0.01 -34.28 -13.72
N VAL A 741 -0.26 -35.35 -14.46
CA VAL A 741 -1.40 -36.27 -14.29
C VAL A 741 -0.97 -37.73 -14.19
N ILE A 742 0.00 -38.18 -15.02
CA ILE A 742 0.51 -39.53 -15.09
C ILE A 742 2.04 -39.56 -15.13
N PRO A 743 2.68 -40.65 -14.63
CA PRO A 743 4.14 -40.82 -14.75
C PRO A 743 4.64 -40.61 -16.18
N GLY A 744 5.72 -39.85 -16.32
CA GLY A 744 6.27 -39.38 -17.59
C GLY A 744 5.95 -37.94 -17.94
N ASP A 745 4.89 -37.35 -17.36
CA ASP A 745 4.53 -35.94 -17.56
C ASP A 745 5.60 -34.99 -17.01
N GLU A 746 6.38 -35.38 -16.02
CA GLU A 746 7.48 -34.59 -15.43
C GLU A 746 8.53 -34.17 -16.47
N ALA A 747 8.61 -34.88 -17.60
CA ALA A 747 9.48 -34.51 -18.71
C ALA A 747 8.90 -33.36 -19.58
N THR A 748 7.60 -33.07 -19.46
CA THR A 748 6.87 -32.17 -20.37
C THR A 748 6.21 -31.00 -19.70
N THR A 749 6.04 -31.06 -18.37
CA THR A 749 5.44 -29.99 -17.58
C THR A 749 6.20 -29.67 -16.31
N ASN A 750 6.13 -28.39 -15.90
CA ASN A 750 6.61 -27.90 -14.60
C ASN A 750 5.46 -27.62 -13.60
N ILE A 751 4.23 -27.97 -13.98
CA ILE A 751 3.05 -27.69 -13.15
C ILE A 751 2.79 -28.89 -12.23
N PRO A 752 2.78 -28.69 -10.90
CA PRO A 752 2.67 -29.79 -9.94
C PRO A 752 1.37 -30.59 -10.05
N VAL A 753 1.43 -31.81 -9.59
CA VAL A 753 0.26 -32.70 -9.45
C VAL A 753 -0.74 -32.17 -8.44
N ILE A 754 -2.02 -32.44 -8.62
CA ILE A 754 -3.02 -32.32 -7.54
C ILE A 754 -2.79 -33.49 -6.59
N ALA A 755 -2.29 -33.22 -5.39
CA ALA A 755 -2.00 -34.24 -4.40
C ALA A 755 -3.25 -35.05 -4.06
N ASN A 756 -3.09 -36.35 -3.81
CA ASN A 756 -4.15 -37.18 -3.27
C ASN A 756 -4.38 -36.78 -1.79
N ARG A 757 -5.63 -36.70 -1.35
CA ARG A 757 -5.98 -36.32 0.01
C ARG A 757 -5.27 -37.15 1.08
N ARG A 758 -5.18 -38.46 0.88
CA ARG A 758 -4.48 -39.34 1.82
C ARG A 758 -2.99 -39.06 1.91
N GLN A 759 -2.36 -38.64 0.81
CA GLN A 759 -0.95 -38.22 0.82
C GLN A 759 -0.81 -36.93 1.63
N SER A 760 -1.67 -35.92 1.38
CA SER A 760 -1.65 -34.65 2.11
C SER A 760 -1.94 -34.80 3.61
N GLU A 761 -2.74 -35.79 4.01
CA GLU A 761 -3.01 -36.05 5.43
C GLU A 761 -1.87 -36.79 6.13
N LYS A 762 -1.19 -37.72 5.43
CA LYS A 762 -0.05 -38.44 5.97
C LYS A 762 1.18 -37.59 6.06
N ASP A 763 1.44 -36.78 5.05
CA ASP A 763 2.58 -35.88 4.99
C ASP A 763 2.16 -34.45 5.32
N ARG A 764 2.24 -34.10 6.61
CA ARG A 764 1.94 -32.76 7.09
C ARG A 764 2.86 -31.68 6.49
N TYR A 765 4.01 -32.06 5.95
CA TYR A 765 4.99 -31.14 5.34
C TYR A 765 4.74 -30.92 3.86
N LEU A 766 3.83 -31.67 3.23
CA LEU A 766 3.55 -31.52 1.81
C LEU A 766 3.07 -30.12 1.43
N LYS A 767 2.43 -29.40 2.38
CA LYS A 767 2.09 -27.98 2.18
C LYS A 767 3.32 -27.12 1.94
N THR A 768 4.46 -27.45 2.56
CA THR A 768 5.72 -26.77 2.33
C THR A 768 6.19 -26.91 0.89
N ALA A 769 5.99 -28.09 0.27
CA ALA A 769 6.34 -28.32 -1.14
C ALA A 769 5.60 -27.35 -2.08
N TYR A 770 4.28 -27.20 -1.90
CA TYR A 770 3.45 -26.32 -2.74
C TYR A 770 3.73 -24.84 -2.47
N ASN A 771 3.96 -24.46 -1.20
CA ASN A 771 4.33 -23.10 -0.87
C ASN A 771 5.74 -22.77 -1.39
N SER A 772 6.68 -23.71 -1.32
CA SER A 772 8.01 -23.55 -1.93
C SER A 772 7.93 -23.36 -3.45
N TYR A 773 7.03 -24.05 -4.11
CA TYR A 773 6.77 -23.84 -5.54
C TYR A 773 6.25 -22.43 -5.82
N ASN A 774 5.33 -21.93 -5.01
CA ASN A 774 4.81 -20.57 -5.14
C ASN A 774 5.90 -19.50 -4.94
N TYR A 775 6.97 -19.81 -4.22
CA TYR A 775 8.12 -18.94 -3.99
C TYR A 775 9.37 -19.31 -4.80
N SER A 776 9.25 -20.22 -5.78
CA SER A 776 10.35 -20.62 -6.65
C SER A 776 10.57 -19.66 -7.81
N ASP A 777 11.67 -19.83 -8.53
CA ASP A 777 12.01 -19.14 -9.77
C ASP A 777 10.98 -19.44 -10.90
N ALA A 778 10.29 -20.58 -10.85
CA ALA A 778 9.18 -20.87 -11.76
C ALA A 778 7.98 -19.91 -11.62
N ARG A 779 7.91 -19.14 -10.54
CA ARG A 779 6.81 -18.20 -10.22
C ARG A 779 7.25 -16.73 -10.21
N VAL A 780 8.22 -16.40 -11.08
CA VAL A 780 8.69 -15.03 -11.28
C VAL A 780 8.46 -14.59 -12.72
N ALA A 781 8.07 -13.36 -12.90
CA ALA A 781 7.86 -12.75 -14.21
C ALA A 781 8.49 -11.35 -14.27
N ASP A 782 8.74 -10.88 -15.49
CA ASP A 782 9.12 -9.49 -15.73
C ASP A 782 7.95 -8.56 -15.40
N GLY A 783 8.23 -7.51 -14.61
CA GLY A 783 7.25 -6.49 -14.23
C GLY A 783 7.20 -5.30 -15.21
N GLY A 784 7.95 -5.33 -16.30
CA GLY A 784 8.03 -4.25 -17.26
C GLY A 784 6.73 -4.02 -18.05
N PHE A 785 6.41 -2.75 -18.30
CA PHE A 785 5.23 -2.40 -19.10
C PHE A 785 5.38 -1.06 -19.82
N ILE A 786 4.58 -0.88 -20.87
CA ILE A 786 4.27 0.40 -21.50
C ILE A 786 2.78 0.65 -21.32
N ARG A 787 2.43 1.87 -20.90
CA ARG A 787 1.04 2.26 -20.65
C ARG A 787 0.69 3.52 -21.43
N MET A 788 -0.41 3.48 -22.15
CA MET A 788 -1.08 4.69 -22.65
C MET A 788 -1.63 5.46 -21.44
N LYS A 789 -1.03 6.59 -21.10
CA LYS A 789 -1.38 7.36 -19.90
C LYS A 789 -2.49 8.36 -20.18
N GLU A 790 -2.42 8.98 -21.36
CA GLU A 790 -3.36 10.02 -21.75
C GLU A 790 -3.49 10.09 -23.27
N VAL A 791 -4.72 10.22 -23.72
CA VAL A 791 -5.08 10.73 -25.05
C VAL A 791 -6.14 11.78 -24.81
N SER A 792 -5.86 13.04 -25.15
CA SER A 792 -6.81 14.14 -25.00
C SER A 792 -6.85 14.99 -26.27
N LEU A 793 -8.06 15.35 -26.67
CA LEU A 793 -8.35 16.19 -27.83
C LEU A 793 -9.07 17.45 -27.39
#